data_b766a51ed4beb513802f053319f9a817
#
_entry.id   b766a51ed4beb513802f053319f9a817
#
_cell.length_a   1.000
_cell.length_b   1.000
_cell.length_c   1.000
_cell.angle_alpha   90.00
_cell.angle_beta   90.00
_cell.angle_gamma   90.00
#
_symmetry.space_group_name_H-M   'P 1'
#
loop_
_entity.id
_entity.type
_entity.pdbx_description
1 polymer ?
#
loop_
_entity_poly.entity_id
_entity_poly.type
_entity_poly.pdbx_seq_one_letter_code
_entity_poly.pdbx_strand_id
1 'polypeptide(L)'
;MKLSKLALIIPAAILFSNGVQANDNVSFNVHVESDHQQVIESNVSLWLAQAGQSPEVIAEGKSGKTGDVSFTDINKKAGDIYYLTAKGGKIDGEVVNNYSSLSILNHEQQGDVVLNEITTIGSIWPNAQLLSKNGELSGSKNGLLIGSEQVQNLTNLKTGSFGDTALDGANVADSETIGRMNTLAALTTLCGAEQSRDKCDDFLEVTSSDNTIEALVKIAKTPYMHNDELFDLFKTAYTYPKGEQRRDTDYLPYLSYQPDDFALMVRVTGGGTYSPGRMMFDNQGQLWSGQNWMPGSQSGLNTAIGGGVVRLAPSGKALSPALVGYNDQGLDGIGWGTTVSEDKVWVATFNAKVGVFDLNGKALGPATIDAPNGQLQGLATAPNGDVWVTDNQLNQMIVFPGGDYTKGHIVKVPGLKRPFAVAVDNNNVVWVTNNGSMTVTRFEAGKPNEAIQIKTGIAPRGLAIDSVGNVWVGANLSPGYPLPKIPKGTSIIDEFRISVNNIFAHQAAIPKTGNVTMISPDGKVVKSNLLDNDIYAAWGVSIDGGDNVFVGDFLGTGFIQMCGENVSNCPAGVTTGEQVHSYKSGIMQETTDTMIDDAGNVWVANNWNVIPALLDKNPDRRTATMGGGNGMVVVYGIAQPVQNPLIGQVRPIN
;
A
#
# COMPACT_ATOMS: atom_id res chain seq x y z
N MET A 1 -21.41 5.34 62.33
CA MET A 1 -22.20 4.33 61.61
C MET A 1 -21.30 3.76 60.51
N LYS A 2 -20.74 2.56 60.69
CA LYS A 2 -19.81 1.89 59.78
C LYS A 2 -20.63 1.08 58.77
N LEU A 3 -20.48 1.34 57.49
CA LEU A 3 -20.99 0.50 56.39
C LEU A 3 -19.88 -0.41 55.91
N SER A 4 -20.08 -1.70 56.11
CA SER A 4 -19.24 -2.79 55.68
C SER A 4 -19.32 -3.01 54.16
N LYS A 5 -18.14 -3.12 53.51
CA LYS A 5 -18.03 -3.56 52.12
C LYS A 5 -18.20 -5.08 52.06
N LEU A 6 -19.20 -5.54 51.36
CA LEU A 6 -19.37 -6.94 50.98
C LEU A 6 -18.68 -7.11 49.61
N ALA A 7 -17.57 -7.82 49.57
CA ALA A 7 -16.92 -8.22 48.33
C ALA A 7 -17.56 -9.52 47.83
N LEU A 8 -18.21 -9.47 46.68
CA LEU A 8 -18.71 -10.65 45.97
C LEU A 8 -17.57 -11.21 45.11
N ILE A 9 -17.03 -12.35 45.50
CA ILE A 9 -16.08 -13.12 44.70
C ILE A 9 -16.91 -14.02 43.79
N ILE A 10 -16.92 -13.73 42.48
CA ILE A 10 -17.44 -14.66 41.44
C ILE A 10 -16.25 -15.45 40.92
N PRO A 11 -16.24 -16.79 41.00
CA PRO A 11 -15.19 -17.58 40.35
C PRO A 11 -15.39 -17.56 38.84
N ALA A 12 -14.45 -17.03 38.12
CA ALA A 12 -14.39 -17.16 36.68
C ALA A 12 -14.02 -18.63 36.32
N ALA A 13 -15.01 -19.40 35.94
CA ALA A 13 -14.78 -20.69 35.28
C ALA A 13 -14.21 -20.40 33.89
N ILE A 14 -12.91 -20.64 33.70
CA ILE A 14 -12.29 -20.67 32.38
C ILE A 14 -12.73 -21.95 31.71
N LEU A 15 -13.76 -21.87 30.90
CA LEU A 15 -14.09 -22.91 29.92
C LEU A 15 -13.11 -22.80 28.76
N PHE A 16 -12.10 -23.68 28.75
CA PHE A 16 -11.41 -24.01 27.52
C PHE A 16 -12.43 -24.73 26.60
N SER A 17 -13.10 -23.98 25.76
CA SER A 17 -13.78 -24.56 24.61
C SER A 17 -12.69 -24.91 23.59
N ASN A 18 -12.36 -26.19 23.48
CA ASN A 18 -11.83 -26.73 22.24
C ASN A 18 -12.90 -26.45 21.18
N GLY A 19 -12.71 -25.37 20.41
CA GLY A 19 -13.59 -25.03 19.31
C GLY A 19 -13.50 -26.14 18.26
N VAL A 20 -14.45 -27.02 18.27
CA VAL A 20 -14.85 -27.72 17.06
C VAL A 20 -15.29 -26.60 16.13
N GLN A 21 -14.51 -26.31 15.07
CA GLN A 21 -14.94 -25.42 14.00
C GLN A 21 -16.26 -26.02 13.46
N ALA A 22 -17.35 -25.36 13.77
CA ALA A 22 -18.62 -25.67 13.14
C ALA A 22 -18.44 -25.35 11.65
N ASN A 23 -18.55 -26.34 10.79
CA ASN A 23 -18.73 -26.14 9.37
C ASN A 23 -20.13 -25.51 9.21
N ASP A 24 -20.18 -24.19 9.10
CA ASP A 24 -21.43 -23.51 8.86
C ASP A 24 -21.73 -23.58 7.36
N ASN A 25 -22.74 -24.37 6.99
CA ASN A 25 -23.29 -24.34 5.64
C ASN A 25 -23.86 -22.94 5.40
N VAL A 26 -23.37 -22.25 4.37
CA VAL A 26 -23.86 -20.95 3.95
C VAL A 26 -24.64 -21.05 2.65
N SER A 27 -25.46 -20.04 2.37
CA SER A 27 -26.17 -19.90 1.10
C SER A 27 -25.86 -18.54 0.49
N PHE A 28 -25.85 -18.49 -0.84
CA PHE A 28 -25.70 -17.26 -1.61
C PHE A 28 -26.92 -17.09 -2.52
N ASN A 29 -27.56 -15.94 -2.44
CA ASN A 29 -28.58 -15.50 -3.37
C ASN A 29 -27.95 -14.48 -4.30
N VAL A 30 -27.75 -14.86 -5.54
CA VAL A 30 -26.98 -14.06 -6.50
C VAL A 30 -27.97 -13.38 -7.44
N HIS A 31 -27.84 -12.05 -7.57
CA HIS A 31 -28.57 -11.25 -8.54
C HIS A 31 -27.63 -10.73 -9.61
N VAL A 32 -27.90 -11.01 -10.88
CA VAL A 32 -27.08 -10.59 -12.03
C VAL A 32 -27.78 -9.46 -12.76
N GLU A 33 -27.13 -8.33 -12.86
CA GLU A 33 -27.64 -7.14 -13.54
C GLU A 33 -26.55 -6.40 -14.34
N SER A 34 -26.96 -5.59 -15.30
CA SER A 34 -26.14 -4.62 -16.01
C SER A 34 -26.95 -3.35 -16.18
N ASP A 35 -26.39 -2.20 -15.80
CA ASP A 35 -27.08 -0.89 -15.81
C ASP A 35 -28.50 -0.98 -15.18
N HIS A 36 -28.56 -1.61 -13.99
CA HIS A 36 -29.80 -1.87 -13.24
C HIS A 36 -30.83 -2.75 -13.98
N GLN A 37 -30.51 -3.31 -15.13
CA GLN A 37 -31.34 -4.25 -15.85
C GLN A 37 -30.93 -5.70 -15.54
N GLN A 38 -31.93 -6.58 -15.40
CA GLN A 38 -31.72 -7.98 -15.07
C GLN A 38 -31.07 -8.74 -16.22
N VAL A 39 -29.98 -9.46 -15.96
CA VAL A 39 -29.36 -10.36 -16.92
C VAL A 39 -29.94 -11.77 -16.70
N ILE A 40 -30.80 -12.21 -17.59
CA ILE A 40 -31.45 -13.52 -17.54
C ILE A 40 -30.67 -14.58 -18.33
N GLU A 41 -30.78 -15.84 -17.97
CA GLU A 41 -30.08 -16.95 -18.61
C GLU A 41 -28.54 -16.83 -18.58
N SER A 42 -27.96 -15.98 -17.72
CA SER A 42 -26.51 -15.90 -17.53
C SER A 42 -25.98 -17.17 -16.86
N ASN A 43 -24.86 -17.69 -17.33
CA ASN A 43 -24.20 -18.83 -16.68
C ASN A 43 -23.41 -18.33 -15.47
N VAL A 44 -23.87 -18.70 -14.28
CA VAL A 44 -23.28 -18.29 -13.01
C VAL A 44 -22.53 -19.46 -12.39
N SER A 45 -21.27 -19.27 -12.09
CA SER A 45 -20.42 -20.27 -11.43
C SER A 45 -19.94 -19.75 -10.08
N LEU A 46 -20.04 -20.58 -9.06
CA LEU A 46 -19.43 -20.36 -7.76
C LEU A 46 -18.11 -21.12 -7.70
N TRP A 47 -17.06 -20.40 -7.40
CA TRP A 47 -15.69 -20.89 -7.41
C TRP A 47 -15.10 -20.94 -6.02
N LEU A 48 -14.12 -21.82 -5.84
CA LEU A 48 -13.25 -21.93 -4.67
C LEU A 48 -11.80 -21.66 -5.09
N ALA A 49 -11.15 -20.66 -4.46
CA ALA A 49 -9.73 -20.40 -4.59
C ALA A 49 -9.01 -20.75 -3.30
N GLN A 50 -7.97 -21.57 -3.40
CA GLN A 50 -7.13 -22.01 -2.28
C GLN A 50 -5.67 -21.67 -2.58
N ALA A 51 -4.91 -21.34 -1.54
CA ALA A 51 -3.50 -20.93 -1.68
C ALA A 51 -2.66 -21.96 -2.44
N GLY A 52 -2.00 -21.51 -3.51
CA GLY A 52 -1.10 -22.34 -4.33
C GLY A 52 -1.79 -23.42 -5.16
N GLN A 53 -3.11 -23.33 -5.33
CA GLN A 53 -3.90 -24.29 -6.13
C GLN A 53 -4.62 -23.55 -7.27
N SER A 54 -4.93 -24.29 -8.33
CA SER A 54 -5.84 -23.79 -9.36
C SER A 54 -7.25 -23.68 -8.78
N PRO A 55 -8.03 -22.65 -9.13
CA PRO A 55 -9.39 -22.50 -8.64
C PRO A 55 -10.31 -23.61 -9.16
N GLU A 56 -11.31 -23.96 -8.37
CA GLU A 56 -12.27 -25.02 -8.68
C GLU A 56 -13.69 -24.47 -8.73
N VAL A 57 -14.49 -24.88 -9.74
CA VAL A 57 -15.93 -24.61 -9.77
C VAL A 57 -16.63 -25.60 -8.84
N ILE A 58 -17.28 -25.09 -7.79
CA ILE A 58 -17.95 -25.91 -6.79
C ILE A 58 -19.47 -25.97 -6.99
N ALA A 59 -20.03 -25.00 -7.70
CA ALA A 59 -21.45 -25.03 -8.11
C ALA A 59 -21.68 -24.18 -9.36
N GLU A 60 -22.68 -24.53 -10.16
CA GLU A 60 -23.12 -23.82 -11.35
C GLU A 60 -24.64 -23.68 -11.40
N GLY A 61 -25.10 -22.59 -12.02
CA GLY A 61 -26.50 -22.30 -12.22
C GLY A 61 -26.73 -21.30 -13.35
N LYS A 62 -27.99 -21.02 -13.64
CA LYS A 62 -28.39 -19.98 -14.58
C LYS A 62 -29.30 -18.97 -13.89
N SER A 63 -29.10 -17.70 -14.17
CA SER A 63 -30.00 -16.65 -13.69
C SER A 63 -31.39 -16.81 -14.29
N GLY A 64 -32.39 -16.69 -13.44
CA GLY A 64 -33.81 -16.81 -13.79
C GLY A 64 -34.38 -15.55 -14.42
N LYS A 65 -35.68 -15.47 -14.53
CA LYS A 65 -36.41 -14.33 -15.12
C LYS A 65 -36.26 -13.02 -14.37
N THR A 66 -35.84 -13.08 -13.13
CA THR A 66 -35.56 -11.93 -12.24
C THR A 66 -34.07 -11.65 -12.10
N GLY A 67 -33.19 -12.28 -12.90
CA GLY A 67 -31.76 -12.20 -12.77
C GLY A 67 -31.17 -13.03 -11.63
N ASP A 68 -31.99 -13.75 -10.86
CA ASP A 68 -31.59 -14.44 -9.64
C ASP A 68 -31.17 -15.90 -9.87
N VAL A 69 -30.17 -16.35 -9.09
CA VAL A 69 -29.79 -17.76 -8.93
C VAL A 69 -29.33 -17.97 -7.47
N SER A 70 -29.60 -19.14 -6.90
CA SER A 70 -29.23 -19.46 -5.52
C SER A 70 -28.31 -20.67 -5.44
N PHE A 71 -27.32 -20.59 -4.56
CA PHE A 71 -26.43 -21.69 -4.19
C PHE A 71 -26.64 -21.97 -2.70
N THR A 72 -27.06 -23.17 -2.33
CA THR A 72 -27.39 -23.57 -0.95
C THR A 72 -26.43 -24.65 -0.46
N ASP A 73 -26.33 -24.78 0.85
CA ASP A 73 -25.56 -25.83 1.52
C ASP A 73 -24.08 -25.84 1.18
N ILE A 74 -23.49 -24.65 0.94
CA ILE A 74 -22.06 -24.48 0.66
C ILE A 74 -21.27 -24.60 1.97
N ASN A 75 -20.43 -25.63 2.07
CA ASN A 75 -19.56 -25.85 3.21
C ASN A 75 -18.36 -24.92 3.17
N LYS A 76 -18.54 -23.71 3.73
CA LYS A 76 -17.49 -22.67 3.76
C LYS A 76 -16.44 -22.99 4.82
N LYS A 77 -15.16 -23.05 4.41
CA LYS A 77 -14.03 -23.32 5.31
C LYS A 77 -13.23 -22.05 5.57
N ALA A 78 -12.72 -21.90 6.78
CA ALA A 78 -11.86 -20.77 7.14
C ALA A 78 -10.56 -20.77 6.31
N GLY A 79 -10.25 -19.62 5.72
CA GLY A 79 -9.05 -19.45 4.88
C GLY A 79 -9.24 -19.74 3.40
N ASP A 80 -10.37 -20.35 3.01
CA ASP A 80 -10.75 -20.50 1.61
C ASP A 80 -11.44 -19.24 1.10
N ILE A 81 -11.16 -18.84 -0.14
CA ILE A 81 -11.77 -17.67 -0.78
C ILE A 81 -12.79 -18.17 -1.82
N TYR A 82 -13.99 -17.67 -1.71
CA TYR A 82 -15.08 -17.96 -2.62
C TYR A 82 -15.31 -16.76 -3.53
N TYR A 83 -15.67 -17.01 -4.78
CA TYR A 83 -16.03 -15.95 -5.71
C TYR A 83 -17.03 -16.42 -6.76
N LEU A 84 -17.73 -15.49 -7.35
CA LEU A 84 -18.79 -15.71 -8.33
C LEU A 84 -18.39 -15.10 -9.66
N THR A 85 -18.70 -15.79 -10.75
CA THR A 85 -18.63 -15.23 -12.11
C THR A 85 -19.98 -15.44 -12.79
N ALA A 86 -20.44 -14.46 -13.56
CA ALA A 86 -21.56 -14.59 -14.47
C ALA A 86 -21.09 -14.29 -15.90
N LYS A 87 -21.49 -15.12 -16.86
CA LYS A 87 -21.04 -15.03 -18.26
C LYS A 87 -22.21 -15.07 -19.22
N GLY A 88 -22.27 -14.07 -20.11
CA GLY A 88 -23.32 -13.93 -21.11
C GLY A 88 -24.71 -13.80 -20.51
N GLY A 89 -25.72 -14.12 -21.28
CA GLY A 89 -27.12 -14.05 -20.91
C GLY A 89 -27.95 -13.24 -21.88
N LYS A 90 -29.08 -12.69 -21.40
CA LYS A 90 -29.98 -11.85 -22.19
C LYS A 90 -30.44 -10.65 -21.36
N ILE A 91 -30.53 -9.49 -21.99
CA ILE A 91 -31.11 -8.26 -21.46
C ILE A 91 -32.18 -7.81 -22.46
N ASP A 92 -33.39 -7.60 -22.03
CA ASP A 92 -34.57 -7.23 -22.89
C ASP A 92 -34.72 -8.13 -24.13
N GLY A 93 -34.34 -9.42 -23.99
CA GLY A 93 -34.43 -10.41 -25.06
C GLY A 93 -33.20 -10.49 -25.97
N GLU A 94 -32.29 -9.54 -25.91
CA GLU A 94 -31.04 -9.51 -26.68
C GLU A 94 -29.92 -10.29 -25.99
N VAL A 95 -29.06 -10.97 -26.75
CA VAL A 95 -27.98 -11.82 -26.24
C VAL A 95 -26.73 -11.00 -25.99
N VAL A 96 -26.15 -11.09 -24.79
CA VAL A 96 -24.96 -10.33 -24.34
C VAL A 96 -23.76 -11.26 -24.11
N ASN A 97 -23.24 -11.86 -25.17
CA ASN A 97 -22.19 -12.90 -25.07
C ASN A 97 -20.86 -12.40 -24.48
N ASN A 98 -20.48 -11.15 -24.71
CA ASN A 98 -19.21 -10.58 -24.30
C ASN A 98 -19.27 -9.93 -22.90
N TYR A 99 -20.47 -9.78 -22.33
CA TYR A 99 -20.67 -9.33 -20.96
C TYR A 99 -20.30 -10.43 -19.98
N SER A 100 -19.47 -10.12 -19.04
CA SER A 100 -19.12 -11.00 -17.92
C SER A 100 -18.91 -10.15 -16.68
N SER A 101 -19.39 -10.63 -15.53
CA SER A 101 -19.24 -9.97 -14.23
C SER A 101 -18.63 -10.91 -13.20
N LEU A 102 -18.04 -10.34 -12.14
CA LEU A 102 -17.29 -11.06 -11.11
C LEU A 102 -17.51 -10.40 -9.75
N SER A 103 -17.67 -11.20 -8.70
CA SER A 103 -17.66 -10.75 -7.31
C SER A 103 -16.83 -11.69 -6.45
N ILE A 104 -15.76 -11.15 -5.83
CA ILE A 104 -14.88 -11.89 -4.91
C ILE A 104 -15.36 -11.64 -3.49
N LEU A 105 -15.70 -12.73 -2.79
CA LEU A 105 -16.35 -12.69 -1.48
C LEU A 105 -15.29 -12.64 -0.37
N ASN A 106 -15.41 -11.71 0.55
CA ASN A 106 -14.61 -11.73 1.77
C ASN A 106 -15.02 -12.87 2.70
N HIS A 107 -14.26 -13.08 3.76
CA HIS A 107 -14.50 -14.21 4.66
C HIS A 107 -15.85 -14.13 5.41
N GLU A 108 -16.42 -12.95 5.61
CA GLU A 108 -17.72 -12.75 6.30
C GLU A 108 -18.92 -12.81 5.35
N GLN A 109 -18.71 -12.72 4.02
CA GLN A 109 -19.80 -12.62 3.05
C GLN A 109 -20.63 -13.90 3.00
N GLN A 110 -21.95 -13.73 3.14
CA GLN A 110 -22.99 -14.74 2.96
C GLN A 110 -24.31 -14.06 2.60
N GLY A 111 -25.28 -14.82 2.10
CA GLY A 111 -26.61 -14.33 1.73
C GLY A 111 -26.59 -13.64 0.37
N ASP A 112 -27.13 -12.43 0.28
CA ASP A 112 -27.34 -11.74 -0.98
C ASP A 112 -26.03 -11.20 -1.56
N VAL A 113 -25.83 -11.39 -2.88
CA VAL A 113 -24.69 -10.92 -3.66
C VAL A 113 -25.17 -10.39 -5.00
N VAL A 114 -24.83 -9.16 -5.33
CA VAL A 114 -25.08 -8.56 -6.64
C VAL A 114 -23.84 -8.69 -7.52
N LEU A 115 -24.06 -9.14 -8.74
CA LEU A 115 -23.06 -9.19 -9.82
C LEU A 115 -23.43 -8.11 -10.84
N ASN A 116 -22.73 -6.97 -10.79
CA ASN A 116 -22.87 -5.85 -11.72
C ASN A 116 -21.51 -5.21 -12.02
N GLU A 117 -21.49 -4.10 -12.74
CA GLU A 117 -20.29 -3.39 -13.13
C GLU A 117 -19.50 -2.90 -11.90
N ILE A 118 -20.16 -2.31 -10.90
CA ILE A 118 -19.52 -1.76 -9.71
C ILE A 118 -18.90 -2.86 -8.86
N THR A 119 -19.62 -3.97 -8.64
CA THR A 119 -19.08 -5.11 -7.88
C THR A 119 -17.95 -5.81 -8.61
N THR A 120 -18.02 -5.86 -9.95
CA THR A 120 -16.96 -6.41 -10.79
C THR A 120 -15.69 -5.57 -10.72
N ILE A 121 -15.79 -4.26 -10.89
CA ILE A 121 -14.66 -3.33 -10.78
C ILE A 121 -14.07 -3.40 -9.36
N GLY A 122 -14.91 -3.29 -8.33
CA GLY A 122 -14.47 -3.34 -6.93
C GLY A 122 -13.84 -4.67 -6.52
N SER A 123 -14.17 -5.78 -7.19
CA SER A 123 -13.54 -7.08 -6.99
C SER A 123 -12.24 -7.24 -7.78
N ILE A 124 -12.17 -6.72 -9.00
CA ILE A 124 -11.01 -6.89 -9.89
C ILE A 124 -9.82 -6.08 -9.39
N TRP A 125 -9.98 -4.78 -9.09
CA TRP A 125 -8.83 -3.92 -8.78
C TRP A 125 -7.97 -4.45 -7.63
N PRO A 126 -8.49 -4.79 -6.44
CA PRO A 126 -7.67 -5.33 -5.35
C PRO A 126 -7.03 -6.69 -5.65
N ASN A 127 -7.58 -7.42 -6.63
CA ASN A 127 -7.18 -8.78 -6.99
C ASN A 127 -6.56 -8.87 -8.40
N ALA A 128 -6.30 -7.74 -9.06
CA ALA A 128 -5.94 -7.73 -10.47
C ALA A 128 -4.76 -8.65 -10.78
N GLN A 129 -3.73 -8.63 -9.94
CA GLN A 129 -2.53 -9.45 -10.12
C GLN A 129 -2.76 -10.95 -9.88
N LEU A 130 -3.81 -11.30 -9.14
CA LEU A 130 -4.19 -12.67 -8.81
C LEU A 130 -5.18 -13.27 -9.81
N LEU A 131 -5.74 -12.44 -10.71
CA LEU A 131 -6.71 -12.85 -11.71
C LEU A 131 -6.06 -13.18 -13.04
N SER A 132 -6.44 -14.35 -13.59
CA SER A 132 -6.18 -14.68 -15.00
C SER A 132 -7.10 -13.86 -15.93
N LYS A 133 -6.81 -13.87 -17.23
CA LYS A 133 -7.66 -13.24 -18.24
C LYS A 133 -9.10 -13.81 -18.30
N ASN A 134 -9.30 -15.02 -17.78
CA ASN A 134 -10.61 -15.68 -17.75
C ASN A 134 -11.38 -15.39 -16.44
N GLY A 135 -10.82 -14.59 -15.52
CA GLY A 135 -11.39 -14.31 -14.21
C GLY A 135 -11.14 -15.43 -13.18
N GLU A 136 -10.14 -16.29 -13.41
CA GLU A 136 -9.74 -17.34 -12.46
C GLU A 136 -8.81 -16.73 -11.40
N LEU A 137 -9.17 -16.87 -10.13
CA LEU A 137 -8.46 -16.30 -8.98
C LEU A 137 -7.48 -17.31 -8.39
N SER A 138 -6.20 -16.98 -8.35
CA SER A 138 -5.15 -17.83 -7.73
C SER A 138 -4.05 -16.96 -7.11
N GLY A 139 -3.42 -17.45 -6.05
CA GLY A 139 -2.36 -16.69 -5.37
C GLY A 139 -1.84 -17.36 -4.10
N SER A 140 -0.99 -16.64 -3.39
CA SER A 140 -0.55 -17.01 -2.04
C SER A 140 -1.70 -16.89 -1.04
N LYS A 141 -1.53 -17.50 0.14
CA LYS A 141 -2.52 -17.39 1.23
C LYS A 141 -2.82 -15.93 1.60
N ASN A 142 -1.77 -15.13 1.80
CA ASN A 142 -1.95 -13.73 2.17
C ASN A 142 -2.44 -12.89 1.00
N GLY A 143 -2.01 -13.18 -0.23
CA GLY A 143 -2.50 -12.49 -1.42
C GLY A 143 -4.01 -12.66 -1.59
N LEU A 144 -4.51 -13.89 -1.53
CA LEU A 144 -5.93 -14.19 -1.60
C LEU A 144 -6.73 -13.53 -0.44
N LEU A 145 -6.17 -13.58 0.79
CA LEU A 145 -6.79 -12.95 1.95
C LEU A 145 -6.86 -11.43 1.78
N ILE A 146 -5.75 -10.78 1.50
CA ILE A 146 -5.69 -9.31 1.36
C ILE A 146 -6.60 -8.85 0.22
N GLY A 147 -6.46 -9.44 -0.97
CA GLY A 147 -7.25 -9.06 -2.13
C GLY A 147 -8.75 -9.18 -1.90
N SER A 148 -9.21 -10.29 -1.30
CA SER A 148 -10.64 -10.48 -0.99
C SER A 148 -11.16 -9.52 0.08
N GLU A 149 -10.37 -9.24 1.12
CA GLU A 149 -10.75 -8.33 2.20
C GLU A 149 -10.77 -6.85 1.75
N GLN A 150 -9.98 -6.48 0.75
CA GLN A 150 -9.96 -5.12 0.19
C GLN A 150 -11.19 -4.80 -0.67
N VAL A 151 -11.90 -5.79 -1.18
CA VAL A 151 -13.11 -5.60 -2.02
C VAL A 151 -14.14 -4.70 -1.35
N GLN A 152 -14.38 -4.89 -0.04
CA GLN A 152 -15.36 -4.13 0.73
C GLN A 152 -15.03 -2.62 0.82
N ASN A 153 -13.80 -2.21 0.54
CA ASN A 153 -13.42 -0.80 0.52
C ASN A 153 -13.98 -0.08 -0.71
N LEU A 154 -14.08 -0.77 -1.84
CA LEU A 154 -14.54 -0.22 -3.11
C LEU A 154 -16.02 -0.48 -3.38
N THR A 155 -16.55 -1.64 -2.95
CA THR A 155 -17.91 -2.05 -3.27
C THR A 155 -18.60 -2.79 -2.13
N ASN A 156 -19.91 -2.62 -2.04
CA ASN A 156 -20.80 -3.37 -1.18
C ASN A 156 -21.49 -4.47 -1.99
N LEU A 157 -21.01 -5.69 -1.87
CA LEU A 157 -21.51 -6.84 -2.64
C LEU A 157 -22.99 -7.15 -2.42
N LYS A 158 -23.55 -6.78 -1.27
CA LYS A 158 -24.95 -7.05 -0.95
C LYS A 158 -25.90 -6.11 -1.71
N THR A 159 -25.50 -4.89 -1.94
CA THR A 159 -26.33 -3.85 -2.57
C THR A 159 -25.96 -3.53 -4.01
N GLY A 160 -24.82 -4.05 -4.49
CA GLY A 160 -24.31 -3.71 -5.82
C GLY A 160 -23.76 -2.29 -5.94
N SER A 161 -23.56 -1.58 -4.83
CA SER A 161 -23.13 -0.17 -4.78
C SER A 161 -21.70 -0.01 -4.24
N PHE A 162 -21.29 1.22 -3.98
CA PHE A 162 -19.97 1.52 -3.44
C PHE A 162 -19.80 1.09 -1.98
N GLY A 163 -18.57 0.75 -1.60
CA GLY A 163 -18.17 0.43 -0.24
C GLY A 163 -18.05 1.67 0.66
N ASP A 164 -18.20 1.48 1.95
CA ASP A 164 -18.17 2.59 2.94
C ASP A 164 -16.84 3.35 2.92
N THR A 165 -15.71 2.69 2.66
CA THR A 165 -14.40 3.36 2.59
C THR A 165 -14.32 4.28 1.37
N ALA A 166 -14.78 3.84 0.20
CA ALA A 166 -14.82 4.68 -1.01
C ALA A 166 -15.79 5.86 -0.82
N LEU A 167 -16.85 5.68 -0.04
CA LEU A 167 -17.83 6.72 0.30
C LEU A 167 -17.42 7.63 1.48
N ASP A 168 -16.29 7.36 2.13
CA ASP A 168 -15.75 8.28 3.15
C ASP A 168 -15.53 9.67 2.54
N GLY A 169 -15.86 10.72 3.29
CA GLY A 169 -15.89 12.09 2.78
C GLY A 169 -14.57 12.56 2.15
N ALA A 170 -13.43 12.11 2.70
CA ALA A 170 -12.12 12.45 2.12
C ALA A 170 -11.86 11.69 0.81
N ASN A 171 -12.25 10.42 0.73
CA ASN A 171 -12.11 9.63 -0.48
C ASN A 171 -13.03 10.15 -1.59
N VAL A 172 -14.28 10.48 -1.28
CA VAL A 172 -15.22 11.06 -2.25
C VAL A 172 -14.73 12.40 -2.79
N ALA A 173 -14.19 13.27 -1.90
CA ALA A 173 -13.81 14.62 -2.29
C ALA A 173 -12.50 14.67 -3.09
N ASP A 174 -11.52 13.81 -2.75
CA ASP A 174 -10.13 14.04 -3.16
C ASP A 174 -9.50 12.86 -3.93
N SER A 175 -10.14 11.67 -4.00
CA SER A 175 -9.52 10.50 -4.67
C SER A 175 -9.89 10.33 -6.14
N GLU A 176 -11.00 10.88 -6.58
CA GLU A 176 -11.63 10.61 -7.90
C GLU A 176 -12.05 9.15 -8.13
N THR A 177 -11.86 8.27 -7.14
CA THR A 177 -12.12 6.82 -7.27
C THR A 177 -13.55 6.53 -7.70
N ILE A 178 -14.54 7.22 -7.12
CA ILE A 178 -15.96 7.07 -7.51
C ILE A 178 -16.18 7.46 -8.98
N GLY A 179 -15.61 8.59 -9.42
CA GLY A 179 -15.72 9.03 -10.81
C GLY A 179 -15.07 8.07 -11.80
N ARG A 180 -13.91 7.52 -11.45
CA ARG A 180 -13.20 6.50 -12.25
C ARG A 180 -14.02 5.21 -12.32
N MET A 181 -14.53 4.71 -11.18
CA MET A 181 -15.39 3.52 -11.14
C MET A 181 -16.65 3.69 -12.00
N ASN A 182 -17.34 4.82 -11.88
CA ASN A 182 -18.53 5.09 -12.67
C ASN A 182 -18.24 5.22 -14.18
N THR A 183 -17.11 5.84 -14.57
CA THR A 183 -16.70 5.91 -15.97
C THR A 183 -16.38 4.53 -16.53
N LEU A 184 -15.68 3.68 -15.77
CA LEU A 184 -15.39 2.28 -16.14
C LEU A 184 -16.66 1.43 -16.18
N ALA A 185 -17.60 1.63 -15.23
CA ALA A 185 -18.89 0.95 -15.23
C ALA A 185 -19.69 1.29 -16.48
N ALA A 186 -19.80 2.57 -16.84
CA ALA A 186 -20.44 3.00 -18.08
C ALA A 186 -19.78 2.38 -19.32
N LEU A 187 -18.44 2.29 -19.39
CA LEU A 187 -17.74 1.59 -20.48
C LEU A 187 -18.07 0.10 -20.52
N THR A 188 -18.23 -0.53 -19.36
CA THR A 188 -18.54 -1.97 -19.25
C THR A 188 -19.95 -2.28 -19.75
N THR A 189 -20.94 -1.37 -19.51
CA THR A 189 -22.32 -1.54 -19.99
C THR A 189 -22.44 -1.52 -21.51
N LEU A 190 -21.45 -1.04 -22.26
CA LEU A 190 -21.43 -1.15 -23.72
C LEU A 190 -21.52 -2.59 -24.21
N CYS A 191 -21.03 -3.55 -23.42
CA CYS A 191 -21.19 -4.99 -23.70
C CYS A 191 -22.39 -5.64 -22.99
N GLY A 192 -23.09 -4.89 -22.14
CA GLY A 192 -24.26 -5.29 -21.36
C GLY A 192 -25.54 -4.61 -21.81
N ALA A 193 -26.14 -3.78 -20.93
CA ALA A 193 -27.46 -3.18 -21.14
C ALA A 193 -27.53 -2.18 -22.30
N GLU A 194 -26.48 -1.36 -22.46
CA GLU A 194 -26.42 -0.31 -23.50
C GLU A 194 -26.12 -0.84 -24.89
N GLN A 195 -26.36 -2.04 -25.20
CA GLN A 195 -25.93 -2.74 -26.40
C GLN A 195 -25.81 -1.88 -27.66
N SER A 196 -24.60 -1.43 -27.92
CA SER A 196 -24.14 -1.09 -29.26
C SER A 196 -23.04 -2.09 -29.60
N ARG A 197 -23.33 -3.07 -30.46
CA ARG A 197 -22.35 -4.12 -30.82
C ARG A 197 -21.02 -3.50 -31.26
N ASP A 198 -21.11 -2.44 -32.04
CA ASP A 198 -19.92 -1.73 -32.52
C ASP A 198 -19.12 -1.10 -31.38
N LYS A 199 -19.78 -0.51 -30.38
CA LYS A 199 -19.12 0.12 -29.22
C LYS A 199 -18.58 -0.89 -28.20
N CYS A 200 -19.22 -2.06 -28.05
CA CYS A 200 -18.65 -3.17 -27.28
C CYS A 200 -17.37 -3.65 -27.95
N ASP A 201 -17.40 -3.85 -29.27
CA ASP A 201 -16.22 -4.25 -30.03
C ASP A 201 -15.11 -3.22 -29.92
N ASP A 202 -15.41 -1.91 -30.00
CA ASP A 202 -14.45 -0.82 -29.77
C ASP A 202 -13.81 -0.89 -28.36
N PHE A 203 -14.60 -1.12 -27.31
CA PHE A 203 -14.09 -1.27 -25.94
C PHE A 203 -13.15 -2.47 -25.79
N LEU A 204 -13.53 -3.59 -26.37
CA LEU A 204 -12.72 -4.82 -26.34
C LEU A 204 -11.47 -4.71 -27.22
N GLU A 205 -11.54 -4.00 -28.36
CA GLU A 205 -10.39 -3.73 -29.23
C GLU A 205 -9.34 -2.85 -28.54
N VAL A 206 -9.74 -1.73 -27.95
CA VAL A 206 -8.85 -0.82 -27.19
C VAL A 206 -8.08 -1.60 -26.10
N THR A 207 -8.74 -2.51 -25.42
CA THR A 207 -8.13 -3.33 -24.36
C THR A 207 -7.52 -4.64 -24.88
N SER A 208 -7.68 -4.94 -26.19
CA SER A 208 -7.28 -6.22 -26.80
C SER A 208 -7.83 -7.42 -26.04
N SER A 209 -9.12 -7.43 -25.72
CA SER A 209 -9.77 -8.39 -24.82
C SER A 209 -10.95 -9.10 -25.49
N ASP A 210 -11.32 -10.29 -24.98
CA ASP A 210 -12.42 -11.09 -25.49
C ASP A 210 -13.74 -10.84 -24.73
N ASN A 211 -13.65 -10.28 -23.53
CA ASN A 211 -14.81 -10.02 -22.65
C ASN A 211 -14.50 -8.91 -21.63
N THR A 212 -15.54 -8.46 -20.92
CA THR A 212 -15.44 -7.33 -19.96
C THR A 212 -14.54 -7.63 -18.75
N ILE A 213 -14.48 -8.86 -18.25
CA ILE A 213 -13.56 -9.22 -17.15
C ILE A 213 -12.10 -9.08 -17.61
N GLU A 214 -11.75 -9.63 -18.76
CA GLU A 214 -10.40 -9.52 -19.30
C GLU A 214 -10.01 -8.06 -19.54
N ALA A 215 -10.92 -7.25 -20.09
CA ALA A 215 -10.71 -5.83 -20.31
C ALA A 215 -10.39 -5.11 -18.99
N LEU A 216 -11.23 -5.29 -17.96
CA LEU A 216 -11.04 -4.65 -16.67
C LEU A 216 -9.79 -5.13 -15.94
N VAL A 217 -9.42 -6.42 -16.03
CA VAL A 217 -8.17 -6.95 -15.46
C VAL A 217 -6.95 -6.30 -16.10
N LYS A 218 -6.94 -6.10 -17.42
CA LYS A 218 -5.85 -5.40 -18.11
C LYS A 218 -5.75 -3.94 -17.73
N ILE A 219 -6.89 -3.23 -17.68
CA ILE A 219 -6.92 -1.82 -17.22
C ILE A 219 -6.41 -1.73 -15.77
N ALA A 220 -6.82 -2.61 -14.87
CA ALA A 220 -6.40 -2.57 -13.48
C ALA A 220 -4.89 -2.81 -13.30
N LYS A 221 -4.28 -3.68 -14.10
CA LYS A 221 -2.83 -3.97 -14.06
C LYS A 221 -1.97 -2.83 -14.60
N THR A 222 -2.45 -2.11 -15.61
CA THR A 222 -1.73 -1.03 -16.29
C THR A 222 -2.65 0.18 -16.53
N PRO A 223 -3.13 0.85 -15.45
CA PRO A 223 -4.23 1.81 -15.53
C PRO A 223 -3.88 3.10 -16.31
N TYR A 224 -2.61 3.33 -16.58
CA TYR A 224 -2.11 4.45 -17.37
C TYR A 224 -2.10 4.16 -18.90
N MET A 225 -2.33 2.90 -19.30
CA MET A 225 -2.38 2.54 -20.72
C MET A 225 -3.78 2.77 -21.28
N HIS A 226 -3.85 3.30 -22.52
CA HIS A 226 -5.11 3.53 -23.25
C HIS A 226 -6.14 4.44 -22.52
N ASN A 227 -5.71 5.23 -21.53
CA ASN A 227 -6.61 6.09 -20.76
C ASN A 227 -7.28 7.18 -21.62
N ASP A 228 -6.59 7.71 -22.61
CA ASP A 228 -7.13 8.66 -23.59
C ASP A 228 -8.17 8.00 -24.53
N GLU A 229 -7.84 6.83 -25.11
CA GLU A 229 -8.72 6.07 -26.00
C GLU A 229 -9.99 5.62 -25.25
N LEU A 230 -9.86 5.11 -24.04
CA LEU A 230 -11.00 4.71 -23.18
C LEU A 230 -11.88 5.91 -22.83
N PHE A 231 -11.29 7.07 -22.49
CA PHE A 231 -12.07 8.25 -22.16
C PHE A 231 -12.73 8.86 -23.39
N ASP A 232 -12.09 8.81 -24.57
CA ASP A 232 -12.69 9.21 -25.83
C ASP A 232 -13.86 8.31 -26.23
N LEU A 233 -13.73 6.99 -26.02
CA LEU A 233 -14.83 6.06 -26.22
C LEU A 233 -16.00 6.37 -25.29
N PHE A 234 -15.75 6.62 -23.99
CA PHE A 234 -16.78 7.05 -23.04
C PHE A 234 -17.51 8.32 -23.53
N LYS A 235 -16.79 9.34 -23.98
CA LYS A 235 -17.39 10.58 -24.49
C LYS A 235 -18.24 10.38 -25.73
N THR A 236 -17.86 9.47 -26.61
CA THR A 236 -18.58 9.18 -27.85
C THR A 236 -19.78 8.28 -27.62
N ALA A 237 -19.69 7.36 -26.68
CA ALA A 237 -20.77 6.46 -26.31
C ALA A 237 -21.89 7.21 -25.56
N TYR A 238 -21.51 8.03 -24.59
CA TYR A 238 -22.44 8.76 -23.73
C TYR A 238 -22.41 10.26 -24.04
N THR A 239 -23.30 10.70 -24.91
CA THR A 239 -23.41 12.11 -25.33
C THR A 239 -24.29 12.92 -24.39
N TYR A 240 -24.26 14.24 -24.51
CA TYR A 240 -25.19 15.12 -23.77
C TYR A 240 -26.54 15.16 -24.51
N PRO A 241 -27.66 14.76 -23.85
CA PRO A 241 -28.97 14.95 -24.44
C PRO A 241 -29.25 16.44 -24.68
N LYS A 242 -30.10 16.72 -25.66
CA LYS A 242 -30.39 18.11 -26.04
C LYS A 242 -30.98 18.93 -24.87
N GLY A 243 -30.23 19.95 -24.45
CA GLY A 243 -30.60 20.83 -23.35
C GLY A 243 -30.16 20.38 -21.97
N GLU A 244 -29.45 19.24 -21.87
CA GLU A 244 -28.92 18.70 -20.61
C GLU A 244 -27.47 19.13 -20.37
N GLN A 245 -27.08 19.16 -19.08
CA GLN A 245 -25.72 19.50 -18.63
C GLN A 245 -24.88 18.28 -18.26
N ARG A 246 -25.45 17.09 -18.34
CA ARG A 246 -24.77 15.82 -18.05
C ARG A 246 -24.96 14.81 -19.17
N ARG A 247 -24.07 13.84 -19.26
CA ARG A 247 -24.13 12.76 -20.22
C ARG A 247 -25.25 11.77 -19.89
N ASP A 248 -25.74 11.10 -20.90
CA ASP A 248 -26.79 10.09 -20.82
C ASP A 248 -26.24 8.77 -20.30
N THR A 249 -26.00 8.70 -18.99
CA THR A 249 -25.58 7.50 -18.26
C THR A 249 -26.11 7.56 -16.82
N ASP A 250 -26.48 6.42 -16.27
CA ASP A 250 -26.92 6.29 -14.88
C ASP A 250 -25.76 6.25 -13.88
N TYR A 251 -24.52 6.02 -14.36
CA TYR A 251 -23.31 6.01 -13.54
C TYR A 251 -22.81 7.41 -13.21
N LEU A 252 -23.22 7.92 -12.04
CA LEU A 252 -22.93 9.29 -11.59
C LEU A 252 -22.30 9.29 -10.17
N PRO A 253 -21.31 10.19 -9.90
CA PRO A 253 -20.62 11.07 -10.86
C PRO A 253 -19.60 10.29 -11.70
N TYR A 254 -19.48 10.64 -12.96
CA TYR A 254 -18.40 10.17 -13.85
C TYR A 254 -17.27 11.21 -13.94
N LEU A 255 -16.13 10.86 -14.52
CA LEU A 255 -15.05 11.79 -14.80
C LEU A 255 -15.48 12.81 -15.87
N SER A 256 -15.32 14.10 -15.56
CA SER A 256 -15.65 15.19 -16.47
C SER A 256 -14.52 15.58 -17.42
N TYR A 257 -13.30 15.09 -17.15
CA TYR A 257 -12.08 15.31 -17.94
C TYR A 257 -11.28 14.01 -18.03
N GLN A 258 -10.39 13.95 -19.02
CA GLN A 258 -9.51 12.81 -19.25
C GLN A 258 -8.59 12.61 -18.04
N PRO A 259 -8.59 11.41 -17.42
CA PRO A 259 -7.69 11.12 -16.31
C PRO A 259 -6.28 10.80 -16.83
N ASP A 260 -5.28 10.98 -15.97
CA ASP A 260 -3.92 10.52 -16.23
C ASP A 260 -3.83 8.98 -16.20
N ASP A 261 -4.71 8.36 -15.43
CA ASP A 261 -4.84 6.90 -15.29
C ASP A 261 -6.21 6.49 -14.74
N PHE A 262 -6.54 5.20 -14.82
CA PHE A 262 -7.71 4.58 -14.20
C PHE A 262 -7.37 3.79 -12.92
N ALA A 263 -6.28 4.14 -12.23
CA ALA A 263 -5.96 3.55 -10.93
C ALA A 263 -7.06 3.88 -9.90
N LEU A 264 -7.50 2.88 -9.16
CA LEU A 264 -8.40 3.07 -8.03
C LEU A 264 -7.61 3.08 -6.73
N MET A 265 -7.96 3.99 -5.84
CA MET A 265 -7.27 4.15 -4.59
C MET A 265 -8.18 4.68 -3.48
N VAL A 266 -7.92 4.29 -2.26
CA VAL A 266 -8.61 4.82 -1.09
C VAL A 266 -7.63 5.12 0.03
N ARG A 267 -7.96 6.10 0.86
CA ARG A 267 -7.27 6.37 2.11
C ARG A 267 -7.97 5.63 3.24
N VAL A 268 -7.20 4.86 4.01
CA VAL A 268 -7.65 4.22 5.24
C VAL A 268 -7.07 4.95 6.45
N THR A 269 -7.85 5.04 7.52
CA THR A 269 -7.53 5.82 8.73
C THR A 269 -7.90 5.06 9.99
N GLY A 270 -7.61 5.64 11.16
CA GLY A 270 -7.98 5.07 12.45
C GLY A 270 -6.81 4.40 13.17
N GLY A 271 -7.05 3.83 14.37
CA GLY A 271 -6.04 3.13 15.15
C GLY A 271 -4.83 3.97 15.58
N GLY A 272 -4.96 5.30 15.62
CA GLY A 272 -3.87 6.20 15.91
C GLY A 272 -3.01 6.56 14.70
N THR A 273 -3.46 6.27 13.47
CA THR A 273 -2.72 6.60 12.24
C THR A 273 -2.62 8.11 12.07
N TYR A 274 -1.45 8.64 12.37
CA TYR A 274 -1.12 10.04 12.25
C TYR A 274 0.38 10.20 12.02
N SER A 275 0.79 10.72 10.88
CA SER A 275 2.19 10.77 10.43
C SER A 275 2.84 9.37 10.34
N PRO A 276 2.27 8.41 9.61
CA PRO A 276 2.86 7.08 9.46
C PRO A 276 4.27 7.15 8.88
N GLY A 277 5.20 6.40 9.48
CA GLY A 277 6.55 6.20 8.98
C GLY A 277 6.63 5.03 8.00
N ARG A 278 7.67 4.18 8.14
CA ARG A 278 7.78 2.98 7.31
C ARG A 278 6.70 1.96 7.66
N MET A 279 6.11 1.40 6.62
CA MET A 279 5.10 0.34 6.71
C MET A 279 5.75 -1.03 6.57
N MET A 280 5.13 -2.05 7.17
CA MET A 280 5.55 -3.44 7.05
C MET A 280 4.37 -4.38 7.21
N PHE A 281 4.33 -5.43 6.40
CA PHE A 281 3.32 -6.49 6.53
C PHE A 281 3.87 -7.65 7.36
N ASP A 282 3.00 -8.27 8.16
CA ASP A 282 3.30 -9.51 8.85
C ASP A 282 2.84 -10.74 8.05
N ASN A 283 3.13 -11.93 8.58
CA ASN A 283 2.74 -13.20 7.97
C ASN A 283 1.24 -13.52 8.03
N GLN A 284 0.42 -12.61 8.59
CA GLN A 284 -1.04 -12.66 8.60
C GLN A 284 -1.66 -11.63 7.63
N GLY A 285 -0.83 -10.95 6.84
CA GLY A 285 -1.25 -9.91 5.91
C GLY A 285 -1.67 -8.60 6.59
N GLN A 286 -1.32 -8.40 7.87
CA GLN A 286 -1.63 -7.19 8.60
C GLN A 286 -0.54 -6.16 8.40
N LEU A 287 -0.92 -4.89 8.27
CA LEU A 287 0.02 -3.80 8.09
C LEU A 287 0.35 -3.16 9.44
N TRP A 288 1.64 -2.95 9.67
CA TRP A 288 2.20 -2.27 10.83
C TRP A 288 2.97 -1.02 10.42
N SER A 289 2.82 0.05 11.20
CA SER A 289 3.59 1.28 10.98
C SER A 289 3.76 2.05 12.29
N GLY A 290 4.96 2.53 12.53
CA GLY A 290 5.22 3.49 13.57
C GLY A 290 4.75 4.88 13.17
N GLN A 291 4.27 5.67 14.15
CA GLN A 291 3.82 7.03 13.93
C GLN A 291 4.95 7.99 14.21
N ASN A 292 5.40 8.70 13.19
CA ASN A 292 6.51 9.63 13.27
C ASN A 292 6.15 10.82 14.15
N TRP A 293 7.12 11.28 14.95
CA TRP A 293 7.03 12.53 15.65
C TRP A 293 7.99 13.55 15.02
N MET A 294 7.43 14.61 14.47
CA MET A 294 8.18 15.76 13.99
C MET A 294 7.44 17.04 14.39
N PRO A 295 8.10 18.19 14.49
CA PRO A 295 7.42 19.45 14.78
C PRO A 295 6.28 19.69 13.80
N GLY A 296 5.09 19.88 14.33
CA GLY A 296 3.86 20.03 13.56
C GLY A 296 3.14 18.75 13.17
N SER A 297 3.70 17.58 13.41
CA SER A 297 3.05 16.30 13.09
C SER A 297 1.94 15.90 14.06
N GLN A 298 1.84 16.54 15.21
CA GLN A 298 0.93 16.20 16.31
C GLN A 298 1.09 14.79 16.89
N SER A 299 2.13 14.08 16.57
CA SER A 299 2.46 12.78 17.15
C SER A 299 3.44 12.92 18.31
N GLY A 300 3.46 11.91 19.22
CA GLY A 300 4.31 11.88 20.39
C GLY A 300 3.56 11.99 21.71
N LEU A 301 4.27 11.77 22.84
CA LEU A 301 3.67 11.72 24.18
C LEU A 301 3.06 13.05 24.63
N ASN A 302 3.54 14.16 24.09
CA ASN A 302 3.07 15.51 24.45
C ASN A 302 1.87 15.98 23.62
N THR A 303 1.43 15.18 22.65
CA THR A 303 0.25 15.43 21.83
C THR A 303 -0.77 14.32 22.04
N ALA A 304 -2.03 14.57 21.92
CA ALA A 304 -3.06 13.57 22.21
C ALA A 304 -3.30 12.59 21.05
N ILE A 305 -2.55 12.70 19.95
CA ILE A 305 -2.79 11.93 18.71
C ILE A 305 -1.46 11.39 18.17
N GLY A 306 -1.44 10.11 17.80
CA GLY A 306 -0.29 9.44 17.21
C GLY A 306 0.85 9.16 18.21
N GLY A 307 2.04 8.92 17.68
CA GLY A 307 3.27 8.65 18.47
C GLY A 307 3.47 7.20 18.88
N GLY A 308 2.51 6.34 18.66
CA GLY A 308 2.58 4.90 18.91
C GLY A 308 2.77 4.06 17.65
N VAL A 309 2.35 2.80 17.71
CA VAL A 309 2.39 1.84 16.61
C VAL A 309 0.98 1.53 16.13
N VAL A 310 0.75 1.62 14.84
CA VAL A 310 -0.52 1.28 14.21
C VAL A 310 -0.47 -0.13 13.67
N ARG A 311 -1.59 -0.84 13.79
CA ARG A 311 -1.87 -2.14 13.20
C ARG A 311 -3.18 -2.06 12.43
N LEU A 312 -3.15 -2.45 11.16
CA LEU A 312 -4.33 -2.54 10.30
C LEU A 312 -4.56 -4.00 9.88
N ALA A 313 -5.82 -4.40 9.79
CA ALA A 313 -6.22 -5.68 9.22
C ALA A 313 -5.90 -5.73 7.70
N PRO A 314 -5.95 -6.90 7.04
CA PRO A 314 -5.84 -7.03 5.59
C PRO A 314 -6.79 -6.12 4.81
N SER A 315 -7.97 -5.83 5.32
CA SER A 315 -8.93 -4.87 4.76
C SER A 315 -8.53 -3.39 4.92
N GLY A 316 -7.47 -3.08 5.68
CA GLY A 316 -7.16 -1.69 6.09
C GLY A 316 -7.90 -1.20 7.34
N LYS A 317 -8.81 -2.02 7.91
CA LYS A 317 -9.51 -1.68 9.15
C LYS A 317 -8.53 -1.62 10.32
N ALA A 318 -8.63 -0.55 11.12
CA ALA A 318 -7.77 -0.37 12.27
C ALA A 318 -7.99 -1.42 13.37
N LEU A 319 -6.91 -2.02 13.86
CA LEU A 319 -6.88 -3.00 14.95
C LEU A 319 -6.20 -2.45 16.21
N SER A 320 -5.34 -1.44 16.06
CA SER A 320 -4.68 -0.76 17.17
C SER A 320 -5.62 0.23 17.87
N PRO A 321 -5.32 0.62 19.14
CA PRO A 321 -6.12 1.58 19.89
C PRO A 321 -6.28 2.91 19.15
N ALA A 322 -7.47 3.48 19.19
CA ALA A 322 -7.76 4.79 18.61
C ALA A 322 -6.88 5.89 19.20
N LEU A 323 -6.65 6.94 18.45
CA LEU A 323 -5.90 8.17 18.73
C LEU A 323 -4.37 8.00 18.80
N VAL A 324 -3.84 7.02 19.52
CA VAL A 324 -2.40 6.92 19.78
C VAL A 324 -1.77 5.61 19.29
N GLY A 325 -2.55 4.62 18.87
CA GLY A 325 -2.02 3.29 18.57
C GLY A 325 -1.51 2.57 19.83
N TYR A 326 -0.61 1.60 19.65
CA TYR A 326 0.10 0.95 20.76
C TYR A 326 1.25 1.87 21.19
N ASN A 327 1.18 2.46 22.38
CA ASN A 327 2.19 3.39 22.90
C ASN A 327 2.80 2.95 24.25
N ASP A 328 2.68 1.68 24.57
CA ASP A 328 3.33 1.07 25.73
C ASP A 328 4.87 1.20 25.65
N GLN A 329 5.58 0.78 26.70
CA GLN A 329 7.04 0.74 26.75
C GLN A 329 7.70 2.13 26.80
N GLY A 330 6.94 3.22 26.93
CA GLY A 330 7.43 4.59 26.96
C GLY A 330 8.06 5.02 25.62
N LEU A 331 7.47 4.57 24.52
CA LEU A 331 7.82 5.01 23.16
C LEU A 331 7.42 6.46 22.99
N ASP A 332 8.25 7.25 22.32
CA ASP A 332 7.97 8.64 22.02
C ASP A 332 8.52 9.01 20.64
N GLY A 333 7.62 9.23 19.70
CA GLY A 333 7.93 9.50 18.31
C GLY A 333 8.71 8.37 17.66
N ILE A 334 8.02 7.54 16.89
CA ILE A 334 8.70 6.48 16.17
C ILE A 334 9.47 7.11 15.03
N GLY A 335 10.74 6.70 14.89
CA GLY A 335 11.55 7.04 13.74
C GLY A 335 10.95 6.48 12.45
N TRP A 336 11.65 6.56 11.36
CA TRP A 336 11.14 6.04 10.09
C TRP A 336 11.06 4.50 10.06
N GLY A 337 11.67 3.78 11.01
CA GLY A 337 11.83 2.33 10.96
C GLY A 337 10.74 1.52 11.66
N THR A 338 10.17 0.60 10.91
CA THR A 338 9.36 -0.53 11.37
C THR A 338 9.88 -1.78 10.67
N THR A 339 10.02 -2.91 11.36
CA THR A 339 10.29 -4.22 10.75
C THR A 339 9.49 -5.31 11.45
N VAL A 340 9.26 -6.41 10.74
CA VAL A 340 8.63 -7.62 11.27
C VAL A 340 9.66 -8.75 11.21
N SER A 341 9.83 -9.45 12.29
CA SER A 341 10.45 -10.77 12.35
C SER A 341 9.37 -11.80 12.60
N GLU A 342 9.60 -13.07 12.37
CA GLU A 342 8.61 -14.17 12.38
C GLU A 342 7.31 -13.90 13.19
N ASP A 343 7.46 -13.62 14.48
CA ASP A 343 6.37 -13.47 15.46
C ASP A 343 6.37 -12.10 16.17
N LYS A 344 7.23 -11.15 15.75
CA LYS A 344 7.43 -9.86 16.43
C LYS A 344 7.45 -8.69 15.48
N VAL A 345 6.95 -7.57 15.97
CA VAL A 345 7.04 -6.25 15.33
C VAL A 345 8.01 -5.40 16.12
N TRP A 346 8.92 -4.73 15.42
CA TRP A 346 9.97 -3.90 15.98
C TRP A 346 9.85 -2.48 15.47
N VAL A 347 10.00 -1.51 16.35
CA VAL A 347 9.98 -0.09 16.01
C VAL A 347 11.10 0.66 16.72
N ALA A 348 11.73 1.58 16.01
CA ALA A 348 12.78 2.45 16.54
C ALA A 348 12.24 3.84 16.84
N THR A 349 12.70 4.47 17.92
CA THR A 349 12.16 5.75 18.38
C THR A 349 13.22 6.85 18.51
N PHE A 350 12.76 8.11 18.46
CA PHE A 350 13.62 9.27 18.69
C PHE A 350 14.09 9.41 20.14
N ASN A 351 13.42 8.77 21.08
CA ASN A 351 13.83 8.75 22.49
C ASN A 351 14.69 7.53 22.87
N ALA A 352 15.47 7.02 21.90
CA ALA A 352 16.49 5.99 22.09
C ALA A 352 15.96 4.62 22.55
N LYS A 353 14.73 4.28 22.20
CA LYS A 353 14.13 2.98 22.52
C LYS A 353 13.83 2.17 21.27
N VAL A 354 13.87 0.86 21.42
CA VAL A 354 13.33 -0.08 20.43
C VAL A 354 12.13 -0.76 21.10
N GLY A 355 10.94 -0.51 20.55
CA GLY A 355 9.70 -1.17 20.96
C GLY A 355 9.56 -2.52 20.30
N VAL A 356 9.08 -3.52 21.03
CA VAL A 356 8.84 -4.87 20.53
C VAL A 356 7.44 -5.32 20.94
N PHE A 357 6.67 -5.79 19.96
CA PHE A 357 5.30 -6.27 20.15
C PHE A 357 5.14 -7.66 19.53
N ASP A 358 4.20 -8.45 20.04
CA ASP A 358 3.71 -9.62 19.32
C ASP A 358 2.75 -9.20 18.17
N LEU A 359 2.38 -10.14 17.30
CA LEU A 359 1.47 -9.87 16.17
C LEU A 359 0.02 -9.53 16.59
N ASN A 360 -0.29 -9.58 17.91
CA ASN A 360 -1.57 -9.13 18.47
C ASN A 360 -1.50 -7.74 19.10
N GLY A 361 -0.32 -7.10 19.07
CA GLY A 361 -0.11 -5.77 19.64
C GLY A 361 0.24 -5.77 21.13
N LYS A 362 0.49 -6.95 21.74
CA LYS A 362 0.95 -7.03 23.12
C LYS A 362 2.41 -6.63 23.20
N ALA A 363 2.71 -5.68 24.09
CA ALA A 363 4.07 -5.25 24.38
C ALA A 363 4.91 -6.40 24.98
N LEU A 364 6.08 -6.65 24.39
CA LEU A 364 7.06 -7.65 24.85
C LEU A 364 8.29 -7.02 25.51
N GLY A 365 8.61 -5.74 25.16
CA GLY A 365 9.76 -5.00 25.61
C GLY A 365 9.41 -3.60 26.07
N PRO A 366 10.33 -2.67 26.31
CA PRO A 366 11.33 -2.28 25.31
C PRO A 366 12.51 -3.22 25.25
N ALA A 367 13.17 -3.27 24.08
CA ALA A 367 14.36 -4.07 23.91
C ALA A 367 15.53 -3.55 24.78
N THR A 368 16.38 -4.46 25.25
CA THR A 368 17.57 -4.14 26.04
C THR A 368 18.76 -3.91 25.11
N ILE A 369 19.48 -2.79 25.30
CA ILE A 369 20.68 -2.43 24.57
C ILE A 369 21.82 -2.24 25.59
N ASP A 370 22.96 -2.86 25.35
CA ASP A 370 24.07 -2.96 26.31
C ASP A 370 24.92 -1.70 26.46
N ALA A 371 24.65 -0.67 25.67
CA ALA A 371 25.43 0.58 25.66
C ALA A 371 24.54 1.80 25.34
N PRO A 372 25.02 3.03 25.60
CA PRO A 372 24.28 4.24 25.25
C PRO A 372 23.96 4.32 23.76
N ASN A 373 22.74 4.69 23.47
CA ASN A 373 22.21 4.93 22.13
C ASN A 373 21.49 6.30 22.07
N GLY A 374 21.26 6.77 20.87
CA GLY A 374 20.65 8.06 20.58
C GLY A 374 19.34 7.94 19.81
N GLN A 375 19.06 8.88 18.92
CA GLN A 375 17.87 8.82 18.06
C GLN A 375 17.99 7.70 17.04
N LEU A 376 17.02 6.81 17.06
CA LEU A 376 16.96 5.63 16.19
C LEU A 376 16.06 5.91 14.98
N GLN A 377 16.36 5.30 13.84
CA GLN A 377 15.64 5.51 12.59
C GLN A 377 15.19 4.20 11.93
N GLY A 378 16.01 3.60 11.10
CA GLY A 378 15.65 2.42 10.32
C GLY A 378 15.86 1.11 11.05
N LEU A 379 15.05 0.12 10.72
CA LEU A 379 15.24 -1.28 11.12
C LEU A 379 15.12 -2.21 9.91
N ALA A 380 15.80 -3.34 10.00
CA ALA A 380 15.60 -4.46 9.08
C ALA A 380 15.85 -5.80 9.78
N THR A 381 15.07 -6.80 9.44
CA THR A 381 15.29 -8.19 9.82
C THR A 381 16.14 -8.87 8.74
N ALA A 382 17.26 -9.43 9.13
CA ALA A 382 18.16 -10.16 8.23
C ALA A 382 17.68 -11.62 8.01
N PRO A 383 18.11 -12.28 6.91
CA PRO A 383 17.75 -13.68 6.66
C PRO A 383 18.16 -14.67 7.76
N ASN A 384 19.22 -14.36 8.52
CA ASN A 384 19.66 -15.16 9.67
C ASN A 384 18.88 -14.86 10.97
N GLY A 385 17.85 -14.00 10.91
CA GLY A 385 17.01 -13.60 12.04
C GLY A 385 17.53 -12.41 12.86
N ASP A 386 18.72 -11.89 12.58
CA ASP A 386 19.24 -10.71 13.26
C ASP A 386 18.37 -9.48 12.92
N VAL A 387 18.11 -8.64 13.93
CA VAL A 387 17.43 -7.34 13.70
C VAL A 387 18.44 -6.21 13.83
N TRP A 388 18.64 -5.49 12.74
CA TRP A 388 19.55 -4.34 12.63
C TRP A 388 18.81 -3.02 12.80
N VAL A 389 19.40 -2.09 13.57
CA VAL A 389 18.82 -0.76 13.84
C VAL A 389 19.87 0.31 13.59
N THR A 390 19.48 1.40 12.93
CA THR A 390 20.35 2.57 12.75
C THR A 390 20.22 3.53 13.92
N ASP A 391 21.36 3.90 14.53
CA ASP A 391 21.44 5.01 15.47
C ASP A 391 21.94 6.26 14.74
N ASN A 392 21.00 7.07 14.32
CA ASN A 392 21.22 8.27 13.52
C ASN A 392 22.03 9.33 14.26
N GLN A 393 21.83 9.47 15.57
CA GLN A 393 22.48 10.49 16.37
C GLN A 393 23.93 10.16 16.69
N LEU A 394 24.23 8.90 17.03
CA LEU A 394 25.57 8.48 17.46
C LEU A 394 26.41 7.84 16.34
N ASN A 395 25.89 7.79 15.10
CA ASN A 395 26.59 7.22 13.94
C ASN A 395 27.08 5.77 14.19
N GLN A 396 26.17 4.93 14.62
CA GLN A 396 26.45 3.53 14.93
C GLN A 396 25.27 2.65 14.51
N MET A 397 25.48 1.33 14.54
CA MET A 397 24.40 0.35 14.39
C MET A 397 24.12 -0.32 15.73
N ILE A 398 22.93 -0.86 15.88
CA ILE A 398 22.56 -1.77 16.95
C ILE A 398 22.14 -3.07 16.25
N VAL A 399 22.50 -4.20 16.80
CA VAL A 399 22.05 -5.52 16.33
C VAL A 399 21.49 -6.33 17.49
N PHE A 400 20.38 -7.03 17.20
CA PHE A 400 19.75 -8.01 18.09
C PHE A 400 19.92 -9.39 17.45
N PRO A 401 20.91 -10.19 17.90
CA PRO A 401 21.21 -11.49 17.30
C PRO A 401 20.01 -12.44 17.38
N GLY A 402 19.66 -13.04 16.23
CA GLY A 402 18.54 -13.96 16.11
C GLY A 402 17.19 -13.35 16.52
N GLY A 403 17.04 -12.02 16.54
CA GLY A 403 15.83 -11.35 16.99
C GLY A 403 15.57 -11.44 18.51
N ASP A 404 16.62 -11.69 19.32
CA ASP A 404 16.52 -11.68 20.78
C ASP A 404 16.55 -10.22 21.31
N TYR A 405 15.38 -9.67 21.61
CA TYR A 405 15.25 -8.29 22.08
C TYR A 405 15.89 -8.02 23.45
N THR A 406 16.39 -9.03 24.14
CA THR A 406 17.11 -8.89 25.43
C THR A 406 18.62 -8.76 25.26
N LYS A 407 19.15 -8.92 24.02
CA LYS A 407 20.61 -9.02 23.72
C LYS A 407 21.11 -8.00 22.69
N GLY A 408 20.50 -6.82 22.64
CA GLY A 408 20.95 -5.76 21.74
C GLY A 408 22.34 -5.24 22.10
N HIS A 409 23.22 -5.10 21.11
CA HIS A 409 24.55 -4.54 21.30
C HIS A 409 24.95 -3.59 20.18
N ILE A 410 25.88 -2.69 20.49
CA ILE A 410 26.39 -1.69 19.56
C ILE A 410 27.41 -2.28 18.61
N VAL A 411 27.25 -1.99 17.32
CA VAL A 411 28.24 -2.26 16.28
C VAL A 411 28.76 -0.95 15.70
N LYS A 412 30.07 -0.72 15.85
CA LYS A 412 30.73 0.43 15.23
C LYS A 412 31.10 0.08 13.80
N VAL A 413 30.65 0.90 12.86
CA VAL A 413 30.89 0.72 11.43
C VAL A 413 31.58 2.00 10.90
N PRO A 414 32.77 1.91 10.29
CA PRO A 414 33.46 3.05 9.74
C PRO A 414 32.65 3.76 8.64
N GLY A 415 32.66 5.08 8.63
CA GLY A 415 32.07 5.90 7.58
C GLY A 415 30.59 6.22 7.75
N LEU A 416 29.92 5.72 8.78
CA LEU A 416 28.53 6.11 9.07
C LEU A 416 28.42 7.61 9.36
N LYS A 417 27.43 8.26 8.74
CA LYS A 417 27.09 9.68 8.96
C LYS A 417 25.57 9.84 8.94
N ARG A 418 24.98 9.95 10.12
CA ARG A 418 23.53 9.94 10.31
C ARG A 418 22.87 8.80 9.56
N PRO A 419 23.19 7.53 9.90
CA PRO A 419 22.60 6.38 9.25
C PRO A 419 21.07 6.45 9.39
N PHE A 420 20.35 6.20 8.28
CA PHE A 420 18.91 6.40 8.22
C PHE A 420 18.18 5.09 7.96
N ALA A 421 18.18 4.57 6.74
CA ALA A 421 17.58 3.28 6.42
C ALA A 421 18.63 2.17 6.41
N VAL A 422 18.18 0.96 6.63
CA VAL A 422 18.97 -0.28 6.55
C VAL A 422 18.20 -1.35 5.82
N ALA A 423 18.88 -2.14 5.00
CA ALA A 423 18.38 -3.40 4.44
C ALA A 423 19.51 -4.44 4.47
N VAL A 424 19.13 -5.72 4.44
CA VAL A 424 20.08 -6.85 4.46
C VAL A 424 19.73 -7.79 3.32
N ASP A 425 20.72 -8.12 2.48
CA ASP A 425 20.53 -9.05 1.37
C ASP A 425 20.55 -10.53 1.80
N ASN A 426 20.29 -11.44 0.87
CA ASN A 426 20.26 -12.88 1.13
C ASN A 426 21.62 -13.47 1.56
N ASN A 427 22.72 -12.73 1.39
CA ASN A 427 24.06 -13.10 1.81
C ASN A 427 24.45 -12.49 3.17
N ASN A 428 23.50 -11.87 3.89
CA ASN A 428 23.72 -11.13 5.12
C ASN A 428 24.71 -9.94 4.94
N VAL A 429 24.72 -9.31 3.77
CA VAL A 429 25.39 -8.03 3.57
C VAL A 429 24.44 -6.91 3.97
N VAL A 430 24.91 -6.04 4.84
CA VAL A 430 24.15 -4.93 5.40
C VAL A 430 24.40 -3.66 4.57
N TRP A 431 23.32 -3.00 4.16
CA TRP A 431 23.31 -1.78 3.39
C TRP A 431 22.66 -0.66 4.19
N VAL A 432 23.34 0.47 4.37
CA VAL A 432 22.89 1.57 5.24
C VAL A 432 22.99 2.89 4.51
N THR A 433 21.89 3.62 4.40
CA THR A 433 21.92 4.99 3.87
C THR A 433 22.46 5.99 4.90
N ASN A 434 23.34 6.88 4.47
CA ASN A 434 23.94 7.92 5.32
C ASN A 434 23.31 9.28 5.01
N ASN A 435 22.22 9.62 5.67
CA ASN A 435 21.47 10.85 5.45
C ASN A 435 22.31 12.13 5.65
N GLY A 436 23.33 12.08 6.50
CA GLY A 436 24.28 13.19 6.72
C GLY A 436 25.40 13.27 5.69
N SER A 437 25.32 12.53 4.59
CA SER A 437 26.33 12.55 3.51
C SER A 437 25.68 12.21 2.15
N MET A 438 26.50 11.84 1.19
CA MET A 438 26.09 11.38 -0.15
C MET A 438 26.52 9.91 -0.35
N THR A 439 26.35 9.07 0.66
CA THR A 439 26.87 7.70 0.59
C THR A 439 25.89 6.67 1.14
N VAL A 440 26.05 5.45 0.63
CA VAL A 440 25.57 4.21 1.25
C VAL A 440 26.77 3.47 1.81
N THR A 441 26.65 2.96 3.03
CA THR A 441 27.64 2.05 3.63
C THR A 441 27.23 0.61 3.35
N ARG A 442 28.16 -0.21 2.85
CA ARG A 442 28.00 -1.65 2.62
C ARG A 442 29.03 -2.42 3.44
N PHE A 443 28.60 -3.47 4.16
CA PHE A 443 29.51 -4.37 4.89
C PHE A 443 28.88 -5.75 5.07
N GLU A 444 29.71 -6.79 5.16
CA GLU A 444 29.27 -8.12 5.61
C GLU A 444 28.95 -8.06 7.11
N ALA A 445 27.83 -8.65 7.56
CA ALA A 445 27.39 -8.58 8.96
C ALA A 445 28.48 -8.99 9.96
N GLY A 446 29.31 -10.01 9.61
CA GLY A 446 30.43 -10.48 10.44
C GLY A 446 31.71 -9.64 10.34
N LYS A 447 31.78 -8.62 9.43
CA LYS A 447 33.00 -7.83 9.16
C LYS A 447 32.74 -6.32 9.08
N PRO A 448 32.14 -5.71 10.09
CA PRO A 448 31.77 -4.29 10.04
C PRO A 448 32.96 -3.33 9.81
N ASN A 449 34.18 -3.74 10.20
CA ASN A 449 35.38 -2.92 10.00
C ASN A 449 35.85 -2.86 8.53
N GLU A 450 35.37 -3.77 7.67
CA GLU A 450 35.68 -3.80 6.22
C GLU A 450 34.63 -3.01 5.40
N ALA A 451 33.84 -2.15 6.05
CA ALA A 451 32.80 -1.36 5.42
C ALA A 451 33.33 -0.43 4.32
N ILE A 452 32.63 -0.42 3.19
CA ILE A 452 32.91 0.48 2.07
C ILE A 452 31.84 1.57 1.95
N GLN A 453 32.23 2.73 1.40
CA GLN A 453 31.34 3.87 1.17
C GLN A 453 31.09 4.05 -0.32
N ILE A 454 29.83 4.02 -0.75
CA ILE A 454 29.42 4.10 -2.15
C ILE A 454 28.69 5.42 -2.35
N LYS A 455 29.07 6.19 -3.37
CA LYS A 455 28.46 7.50 -3.66
C LYS A 455 27.06 7.37 -4.24
N THR A 456 26.17 8.25 -3.79
CA THR A 456 24.78 8.39 -4.25
C THR A 456 24.42 9.87 -4.40
N GLY A 457 23.13 10.19 -4.51
CA GLY A 457 22.62 11.55 -4.30
C GLY A 457 22.79 12.04 -2.87
N ILE A 458 22.48 13.30 -2.64
CA ILE A 458 22.61 13.95 -1.33
C ILE A 458 21.44 13.56 -0.44
N ALA A 459 21.72 13.34 0.84
CA ALA A 459 20.75 12.93 1.84
C ALA A 459 19.96 11.68 1.43
N PRO A 460 20.64 10.54 1.16
CA PRO A 460 19.96 9.29 0.84
C PRO A 460 19.05 8.85 1.98
N ARG A 461 17.83 8.40 1.64
CA ARG A 461 16.75 8.03 2.54
C ARG A 461 16.48 6.55 2.48
N GLY A 462 15.44 6.16 1.75
CA GLY A 462 15.06 4.76 1.59
C GLY A 462 15.97 4.00 0.65
N LEU A 463 15.99 2.68 0.84
CA LEU A 463 16.63 1.75 -0.08
C LEU A 463 15.86 0.44 -0.12
N ALA A 464 15.93 -0.25 -1.26
CA ALA A 464 15.39 -1.58 -1.46
C ALA A 464 16.35 -2.42 -2.32
N ILE A 465 16.21 -3.75 -2.26
CA ILE A 465 17.11 -4.69 -2.94
C ILE A 465 16.27 -5.54 -3.89
N ASP A 466 16.58 -5.53 -5.19
CA ASP A 466 15.86 -6.31 -6.19
C ASP A 466 16.17 -7.81 -6.12
N SER A 467 15.50 -8.61 -6.95
CA SER A 467 15.61 -10.09 -6.90
C SER A 467 17.01 -10.60 -7.21
N VAL A 468 17.82 -9.86 -7.97
CA VAL A 468 19.20 -10.22 -8.32
C VAL A 468 20.24 -9.58 -7.40
N GLY A 469 19.78 -8.78 -6.41
CA GLY A 469 20.63 -8.19 -5.36
C GLY A 469 21.13 -6.78 -5.65
N ASN A 470 20.68 -6.09 -6.71
CA ASN A 470 20.98 -4.67 -6.86
C ASN A 470 20.23 -3.85 -5.83
N VAL A 471 20.87 -2.78 -5.35
CA VAL A 471 20.33 -1.89 -4.35
C VAL A 471 19.92 -0.58 -4.98
N TRP A 472 18.66 -0.24 -4.84
CA TRP A 472 18.05 0.99 -5.32
C TRP A 472 17.91 1.99 -4.18
N VAL A 473 18.47 3.19 -4.32
CA VAL A 473 18.61 4.18 -3.25
C VAL A 473 17.95 5.47 -3.67
N GLY A 474 16.93 5.88 -2.95
CA GLY A 474 16.32 7.20 -3.09
C GLY A 474 17.09 8.26 -2.31
N ALA A 475 17.32 9.41 -2.92
CA ALA A 475 17.99 10.55 -2.30
C ALA A 475 17.18 11.84 -2.51
N ASN A 476 17.12 12.68 -1.47
CA ASN A 476 16.31 13.90 -1.51
C ASN A 476 16.83 14.94 -2.50
N LEU A 477 18.15 14.98 -2.75
CA LEU A 477 18.76 16.00 -3.61
C LEU A 477 19.78 15.37 -4.55
N SER A 478 19.84 15.89 -5.77
CA SER A 478 20.83 15.51 -6.79
C SER A 478 22.24 15.96 -6.40
N PRO A 479 23.29 15.25 -6.84
CA PRO A 479 24.65 15.67 -6.63
C PRO A 479 24.91 17.09 -7.18
N GLY A 480 25.61 17.92 -6.38
CA GLY A 480 25.92 19.30 -6.77
C GLY A 480 24.89 20.34 -6.36
N TYR A 481 23.75 19.93 -5.78
CA TYR A 481 22.79 20.88 -5.21
C TYR A 481 23.44 21.72 -4.10
N PRO A 482 23.25 23.06 -4.08
CA PRO A 482 23.88 23.92 -3.08
C PRO A 482 23.31 23.65 -1.68
N LEU A 483 24.14 23.10 -0.80
CA LEU A 483 23.75 22.83 0.58
C LEU A 483 23.97 24.06 1.47
N PRO A 484 23.08 24.32 2.44
CA PRO A 484 23.29 25.38 3.42
C PRO A 484 24.42 25.00 4.38
N LYS A 485 25.15 26.02 4.89
CA LYS A 485 26.06 25.81 6.00
C LYS A 485 25.27 25.67 7.29
N ILE A 486 25.31 24.47 7.88
CA ILE A 486 24.66 24.20 9.16
C ILE A 486 25.66 24.41 10.29
N PRO A 487 25.41 25.33 11.24
CA PRO A 487 26.28 25.55 12.40
C PRO A 487 26.45 24.29 13.23
N LYS A 488 27.63 24.06 13.78
CA LYS A 488 27.86 22.90 14.67
C LYS A 488 27.01 23.03 15.93
N GLY A 489 26.29 21.94 16.27
CA GLY A 489 25.41 21.91 17.44
C GLY A 489 23.98 22.38 17.16
N THR A 490 23.63 22.63 15.89
CA THR A 490 22.25 22.91 15.49
C THR A 490 21.36 21.70 15.81
N SER A 491 20.18 21.94 16.34
CA SER A 491 19.20 20.87 16.58
C SER A 491 18.75 20.25 15.25
N ILE A 492 18.30 18.99 15.27
CA ILE A 492 17.80 18.31 14.07
C ILE A 492 16.63 19.07 13.42
N ILE A 493 15.81 19.72 14.24
CA ILE A 493 14.69 20.57 13.83
C ILE A 493 15.17 21.82 13.08
N ASP A 494 16.15 22.51 13.65
CA ASP A 494 16.70 23.71 13.03
C ASP A 494 17.52 23.39 11.78
N GLU A 495 18.21 22.25 11.75
CA GLU A 495 18.85 21.76 10.53
C GLU A 495 17.84 21.51 9.42
N PHE A 496 16.75 20.84 9.74
CA PHE A 496 15.65 20.60 8.79
C PHE A 496 15.10 21.94 8.28
N ARG A 497 14.82 22.89 9.19
CA ARG A 497 14.35 24.23 8.86
C ARG A 497 15.32 24.99 7.97
N ILE A 498 16.62 24.97 8.29
CA ILE A 498 17.67 25.60 7.48
C ILE A 498 17.72 24.97 6.08
N SER A 499 17.66 23.65 5.99
CA SER A 499 17.70 22.91 4.72
C SER A 499 16.49 23.23 3.85
N VAL A 500 15.29 23.21 4.41
CA VAL A 500 14.04 23.56 3.72
C VAL A 500 14.09 25.04 3.27
N ASN A 501 14.44 25.97 4.14
CA ASN A 501 14.57 27.38 3.77
C ASN A 501 15.62 27.61 2.68
N ASN A 502 16.70 26.83 2.64
CA ASN A 502 17.69 26.89 1.57
C ASN A 502 17.11 26.46 0.22
N ILE A 503 16.29 25.42 0.19
CA ILE A 503 15.59 24.98 -1.02
C ILE A 503 14.73 26.10 -1.58
N PHE A 504 13.96 26.77 -0.73
CA PHE A 504 13.09 27.89 -1.14
C PHE A 504 13.81 29.18 -1.48
N ALA A 505 14.96 29.45 -0.83
CA ALA A 505 15.73 30.66 -1.09
C ALA A 505 16.42 30.66 -2.47
N HIS A 506 16.65 29.50 -3.06
CA HIS A 506 17.38 29.38 -4.32
C HIS A 506 16.47 29.20 -5.55
N GLN A 507 15.16 29.03 -5.34
CA GLN A 507 14.24 28.79 -6.46
C GLN A 507 12.85 29.41 -6.24
N ALA A 508 12.26 29.93 -7.31
CA ALA A 508 10.90 30.50 -7.31
C ALA A 508 9.78 29.45 -7.18
N ALA A 509 10.11 28.17 -7.33
CA ALA A 509 9.22 27.03 -7.17
C ALA A 509 9.99 25.88 -6.51
N ILE A 510 9.31 24.90 -5.94
CA ILE A 510 9.93 23.67 -5.43
C ILE A 510 10.56 22.93 -6.61
N PRO A 511 11.88 22.72 -6.62
CA PRO A 511 12.53 22.04 -7.73
C PRO A 511 12.39 20.53 -7.58
N LYS A 512 12.31 19.83 -8.68
CA LYS A 512 12.48 18.39 -8.76
C LYS A 512 13.96 18.06 -8.62
N THR A 513 14.43 17.86 -7.41
CA THR A 513 15.85 17.67 -7.08
C THR A 513 16.17 16.27 -6.56
N GLY A 514 15.15 15.45 -6.36
CA GLY A 514 15.35 14.06 -5.97
C GLY A 514 16.00 13.23 -7.06
N ASN A 515 16.55 12.10 -6.68
CA ASN A 515 17.07 11.14 -7.64
C ASN A 515 17.14 9.73 -7.03
N VAL A 516 17.39 8.74 -7.89
CA VAL A 516 17.63 7.35 -7.51
C VAL A 516 18.98 6.90 -8.04
N THR A 517 19.67 6.06 -7.27
CA THR A 517 20.94 5.42 -7.65
C THR A 517 20.78 3.93 -7.55
N MET A 518 21.19 3.18 -8.60
CA MET A 518 21.26 1.73 -8.64
C MET A 518 22.70 1.27 -8.40
N ILE A 519 22.88 0.33 -7.48
CA ILE A 519 24.19 -0.19 -7.05
C ILE A 519 24.15 -1.72 -7.17
N SER A 520 25.19 -2.32 -7.78
CA SER A 520 25.32 -3.77 -7.88
C SER A 520 25.66 -4.44 -6.53
N PRO A 521 25.43 -5.76 -6.38
CA PRO A 521 25.72 -6.49 -5.14
C PRO A 521 27.17 -6.37 -4.65
N ASP A 522 28.12 -6.17 -5.57
CA ASP A 522 29.55 -5.98 -5.26
C ASP A 522 29.90 -4.52 -4.89
N GLY A 523 28.92 -3.61 -4.86
CA GLY A 523 29.08 -2.24 -4.41
C GLY A 523 29.51 -1.25 -5.49
N LYS A 524 29.33 -1.55 -6.77
CA LYS A 524 29.59 -0.62 -7.87
C LYS A 524 28.32 0.12 -8.24
N VAL A 525 28.41 1.44 -8.48
CA VAL A 525 27.30 2.22 -9.04
C VAL A 525 27.08 1.77 -10.47
N VAL A 526 25.90 1.22 -10.74
CA VAL A 526 25.47 0.78 -12.09
C VAL A 526 24.85 1.95 -12.85
N LYS A 527 23.89 2.63 -12.21
CA LYS A 527 23.21 3.82 -12.76
C LYS A 527 23.07 4.88 -11.67
N SER A 528 23.16 6.13 -12.03
CA SER A 528 23.04 7.26 -11.11
C SER A 528 22.16 8.35 -11.73
N ASN A 529 21.67 9.26 -10.90
CA ASN A 529 20.80 10.36 -11.29
C ASN A 529 19.55 9.91 -12.06
N LEU A 530 19.02 8.73 -11.73
CA LEU A 530 17.73 8.28 -12.26
C LEU A 530 16.62 9.17 -11.71
N LEU A 531 15.57 9.42 -12.49
CA LEU A 531 14.48 10.37 -12.20
C LEU A 531 14.93 11.82 -12.00
N ASP A 532 16.10 12.20 -12.56
CA ASP A 532 16.57 13.59 -12.51
C ASP A 532 15.57 14.51 -13.23
N ASN A 533 15.11 15.55 -12.52
CA ASN A 533 14.02 16.45 -12.93
C ASN A 533 12.60 15.81 -13.00
N ASP A 534 12.40 14.56 -12.57
CA ASP A 534 11.08 13.91 -12.54
C ASP A 534 10.50 13.80 -11.14
N ILE A 535 11.33 13.67 -10.10
CA ILE A 535 10.93 13.53 -8.71
C ILE A 535 11.38 14.74 -7.86
N TYR A 536 10.50 15.25 -7.00
CA TYR A 536 10.81 16.38 -6.13
C TYR A 536 11.81 16.02 -5.03
N ALA A 537 11.51 14.95 -4.27
CA ALA A 537 12.38 14.45 -3.21
C ALA A 537 12.14 12.96 -2.99
N ALA A 538 12.99 12.10 -3.52
CA ALA A 538 12.89 10.67 -3.32
C ALA A 538 13.05 10.29 -1.84
N TRP A 539 12.14 9.48 -1.29
CA TRP A 539 12.20 9.04 0.10
C TRP A 539 12.16 7.53 0.21
N GLY A 540 11.00 6.90 0.48
CA GLY A 540 10.86 5.45 0.52
C GLY A 540 11.04 4.81 -0.84
N VAL A 541 11.65 3.64 -0.87
CA VAL A 541 11.81 2.81 -2.07
C VAL A 541 11.31 1.42 -1.75
N SER A 542 10.48 0.87 -2.62
CA SER A 542 10.06 -0.54 -2.60
C SER A 542 10.15 -1.15 -3.99
N ILE A 543 10.20 -2.47 -4.06
CA ILE A 543 10.37 -3.22 -5.31
C ILE A 543 9.32 -4.31 -5.31
N ASP A 544 8.63 -4.50 -6.44
CA ASP A 544 7.61 -5.53 -6.60
C ASP A 544 8.21 -6.90 -7.01
N GLY A 545 7.36 -7.92 -7.09
CA GLY A 545 7.76 -9.26 -7.50
C GLY A 545 8.26 -9.36 -8.95
N GLY A 546 8.04 -8.35 -9.76
CA GLY A 546 8.53 -8.22 -11.13
C GLY A 546 9.78 -7.34 -11.26
N ASP A 547 10.39 -6.95 -10.15
CA ASP A 547 11.52 -6.02 -10.05
C ASP A 547 11.21 -4.58 -10.49
N ASN A 548 9.93 -4.16 -10.62
CA ASN A 548 9.62 -2.74 -10.79
C ASN A 548 9.88 -1.98 -9.49
N VAL A 549 10.36 -0.74 -9.61
CA VAL A 549 10.76 0.09 -8.48
C VAL A 549 9.72 1.17 -8.23
N PHE A 550 9.26 1.30 -6.99
CA PHE A 550 8.30 2.31 -6.55
C PHE A 550 8.98 3.28 -5.58
N VAL A 551 8.94 4.57 -5.90
CA VAL A 551 9.67 5.61 -5.17
C VAL A 551 8.70 6.66 -4.67
N GLY A 552 8.60 6.83 -3.35
CA GLY A 552 7.80 7.88 -2.74
C GLY A 552 8.35 9.27 -3.07
N ASP A 553 7.49 10.15 -3.56
CA ASP A 553 7.82 11.54 -3.87
C ASP A 553 7.35 12.46 -2.73
N PHE A 554 8.23 12.69 -1.77
CA PHE A 554 7.89 13.39 -0.53
C PHE A 554 7.25 14.77 -0.74
N LEU A 555 7.78 15.58 -1.66
CA LEU A 555 7.23 16.91 -1.95
C LEU A 555 6.28 16.92 -3.15
N GLY A 556 6.16 15.79 -3.86
CA GLY A 556 5.31 15.66 -5.04
C GLY A 556 3.91 15.11 -4.75
N THR A 557 3.62 14.79 -3.49
CA THR A 557 2.32 14.23 -3.06
C THR A 557 1.88 13.00 -3.85
N GLY A 558 2.78 12.03 -3.98
CA GLY A 558 2.54 10.80 -4.73
C GLY A 558 3.75 9.86 -4.72
N PHE A 559 3.84 9.03 -5.74
CA PHE A 559 4.99 8.16 -5.95
C PHE A 559 5.18 7.90 -7.45
N ILE A 560 6.39 7.46 -7.80
CA ILE A 560 6.77 7.12 -9.17
C ILE A 560 7.02 5.62 -9.27
N GLN A 561 6.45 4.99 -10.30
CA GLN A 561 6.81 3.66 -10.76
C GLN A 561 7.91 3.78 -11.82
N MET A 562 9.00 3.04 -11.62
CA MET A 562 10.14 2.96 -12.52
C MET A 562 10.29 1.54 -13.07
N CYS A 563 10.80 1.43 -14.28
CA CYS A 563 11.29 0.16 -14.82
C CYS A 563 12.54 -0.28 -14.02
N GLY A 564 12.49 -1.46 -13.43
CA GLY A 564 13.58 -2.03 -12.66
C GLY A 564 14.56 -2.84 -13.51
N GLU A 565 15.20 -3.85 -12.90
CA GLU A 565 16.19 -4.68 -13.59
C GLU A 565 15.56 -5.57 -14.67
N ASN A 566 14.35 -6.09 -14.41
CA ASN A 566 13.65 -6.94 -15.37
C ASN A 566 12.80 -6.14 -16.36
N VAL A 567 13.40 -5.68 -17.44
CA VAL A 567 12.73 -4.88 -18.50
C VAL A 567 11.57 -5.59 -19.19
N SER A 568 11.44 -6.92 -19.08
CA SER A 568 10.30 -7.65 -19.66
C SER A 568 8.98 -7.33 -18.96
N ASN A 569 9.05 -6.79 -17.74
CA ASN A 569 7.89 -6.35 -16.95
C ASN A 569 7.57 -4.86 -17.13
N CYS A 570 8.31 -4.18 -18.02
CA CYS A 570 8.11 -2.76 -18.29
C CYS A 570 7.34 -2.56 -19.62
N PRO A 571 6.70 -1.42 -19.82
CA PRO A 571 6.09 -1.07 -21.09
C PRO A 571 7.10 -1.06 -22.23
N ALA A 572 6.64 -1.36 -23.44
CA ALA A 572 7.49 -1.38 -24.63
C ALA A 572 8.24 -0.06 -24.83
N GLY A 573 9.55 -0.13 -24.97
CA GLY A 573 10.42 1.04 -25.16
C GLY A 573 10.92 1.69 -23.88
N VAL A 574 10.43 1.28 -22.71
CA VAL A 574 10.93 1.76 -21.40
C VAL A 574 12.07 0.86 -20.94
N THR A 575 13.17 1.45 -20.49
CA THR A 575 14.36 0.73 -20.03
C THR A 575 14.62 0.89 -18.55
N THR A 576 15.49 0.03 -17.99
CA THR A 576 15.86 0.04 -16.56
C THR A 576 16.22 1.45 -16.07
N GLY A 577 15.51 1.91 -15.05
CA GLY A 577 15.71 3.21 -14.40
C GLY A 577 14.89 4.35 -14.99
N GLU A 578 14.12 4.12 -16.05
CA GLU A 578 13.20 5.12 -16.61
C GLU A 578 11.85 5.09 -15.89
N GLN A 579 11.18 6.24 -15.84
CA GLN A 579 9.84 6.36 -15.29
C GLN A 579 8.84 5.59 -16.16
N VAL A 580 8.02 4.76 -15.53
CA VAL A 580 6.86 4.13 -16.14
C VAL A 580 5.64 5.03 -15.99
N HIS A 581 5.32 5.41 -14.75
CA HIS A 581 4.18 6.29 -14.45
C HIS A 581 4.37 7.04 -13.12
N SER A 582 3.66 8.17 -12.96
CA SER A 582 3.63 8.95 -11.72
C SER A 582 2.20 9.00 -11.18
N TYR A 583 1.98 8.30 -10.09
CA TYR A 583 0.66 8.25 -9.42
C TYR A 583 0.49 9.41 -8.45
N LYS A 584 -0.60 10.16 -8.60
CA LYS A 584 -0.95 11.32 -7.77
C LYS A 584 -2.43 11.32 -7.45
N SER A 585 -2.77 11.87 -6.29
CA SER A 585 -4.18 12.03 -5.89
C SER A 585 -4.27 13.05 -4.76
N GLY A 586 -5.41 13.72 -4.63
CA GLY A 586 -5.67 14.64 -3.52
C GLY A 586 -5.69 13.98 -2.14
N ILE A 587 -5.88 12.65 -2.05
CA ILE A 587 -5.76 11.90 -0.80
C ILE A 587 -4.34 11.54 -0.42
N MET A 588 -3.36 11.65 -1.34
CA MET A 588 -1.94 11.51 -1.06
C MET A 588 -1.38 12.82 -0.53
N GLN A 589 -0.54 12.71 0.48
CA GLN A 589 0.12 13.82 1.13
C GLN A 589 1.64 13.68 0.97
N GLU A 590 2.45 14.37 1.76
CA GLU A 590 3.89 14.24 1.67
C GLU A 590 4.34 12.82 2.05
N THR A 591 4.66 12.03 1.05
CA THR A 591 4.86 10.58 1.12
C THR A 591 6.27 10.22 1.54
N THR A 592 6.42 9.45 2.62
CA THR A 592 7.74 8.97 3.07
C THR A 592 7.99 7.50 2.82
N ASP A 593 6.99 6.70 2.51
CA ASP A 593 7.17 5.28 2.23
C ASP A 593 6.15 4.75 1.23
N THR A 594 6.58 3.76 0.48
CA THR A 594 5.75 2.87 -0.33
C THR A 594 6.02 1.43 0.09
N MET A 595 4.99 0.58 0.10
CA MET A 595 5.11 -0.85 0.41
C MET A 595 4.13 -1.63 -0.45
N ILE A 596 4.52 -2.82 -0.89
CA ILE A 596 3.70 -3.67 -1.74
C ILE A 596 3.20 -4.84 -0.92
N ASP A 597 1.91 -5.16 -1.01
CA ASP A 597 1.33 -6.30 -0.33
C ASP A 597 1.35 -7.58 -1.18
N ASP A 598 0.99 -8.71 -0.57
CA ASP A 598 0.98 -10.02 -1.22
C ASP A 598 -0.07 -10.16 -2.33
N ALA A 599 -1.00 -9.20 -2.47
CA ALA A 599 -1.99 -9.15 -3.55
C ALA A 599 -1.53 -8.24 -4.72
N GLY A 600 -0.45 -7.47 -4.54
CA GLY A 600 0.08 -6.55 -5.54
C GLY A 600 -0.53 -5.15 -5.49
N ASN A 601 -1.03 -4.73 -4.33
CA ASN A 601 -1.45 -3.35 -4.10
C ASN A 601 -0.29 -2.54 -3.52
N VAL A 602 -0.20 -1.26 -3.88
CA VAL A 602 0.82 -0.35 -3.37
C VAL A 602 0.25 0.50 -2.26
N TRP A 603 0.83 0.38 -1.07
CA TRP A 603 0.49 1.18 0.10
C TRP A 603 1.42 2.37 0.22
N VAL A 604 0.88 3.52 0.60
CA VAL A 604 1.57 4.81 0.64
C VAL A 604 1.37 5.46 1.99
N ALA A 605 2.45 5.85 2.65
CA ALA A 605 2.42 6.49 3.96
C ALA A 605 2.29 8.01 3.83
N ASN A 606 1.15 8.58 4.27
CA ASN A 606 0.95 10.02 4.39
C ASN A 606 1.64 10.54 5.65
N ASN A 607 2.95 10.80 5.58
CA ASN A 607 3.72 11.17 6.76
C ASN A 607 3.47 12.64 7.18
N TRP A 608 3.42 13.55 6.22
CA TRP A 608 3.15 14.96 6.44
C TRP A 608 1.97 15.44 5.58
N ASN A 609 1.17 16.35 6.14
CA ASN A 609 0.18 17.09 5.37
C ASN A 609 0.80 18.38 4.78
N VAL A 610 1.60 19.03 5.59
CA VAL A 610 2.35 20.23 5.20
C VAL A 610 3.57 20.37 6.10
N ILE A 611 4.66 20.88 5.56
CA ILE A 611 5.83 21.23 6.36
C ILE A 611 5.61 22.62 6.97
N PRO A 612 5.37 22.74 8.30
CA PRO A 612 5.01 24.03 8.92
C PRO A 612 6.05 25.13 8.71
N ALA A 613 7.32 24.76 8.61
CA ALA A 613 8.41 25.71 8.33
C ALA A 613 8.31 26.39 6.97
N LEU A 614 7.51 25.84 6.04
CA LEU A 614 7.23 26.44 4.72
C LEU A 614 6.14 27.50 4.80
N LEU A 615 5.23 27.36 5.77
CA LEU A 615 4.12 28.29 5.99
C LEU A 615 4.55 29.47 6.87
N ASP A 616 5.40 29.20 7.87
CA ASP A 616 5.84 30.18 8.85
C ASP A 616 7.27 29.87 9.33
N LYS A 617 8.13 30.88 9.39
CA LYS A 617 9.50 30.75 9.93
C LYS A 617 9.52 30.42 11.42
N ASN A 618 8.49 30.86 12.15
CA ASN A 618 8.30 30.59 13.57
C ASN A 618 6.88 30.06 13.79
N PRO A 619 6.60 28.78 13.43
CA PRO A 619 5.25 28.23 13.50
C PRO A 619 4.70 28.34 14.93
N ASP A 620 3.58 29.01 15.08
CA ASP A 620 2.82 29.04 16.32
C ASP A 620 2.13 27.69 16.57
N ARG A 621 1.44 27.56 17.69
CA ARG A 621 0.73 26.34 18.06
C ARG A 621 -0.29 25.91 16.99
N ARG A 622 -0.95 26.83 16.34
CA ARG A 622 -1.96 26.55 15.30
C ARG A 622 -1.28 25.98 14.05
N THR A 623 -0.21 26.62 13.58
CA THR A 623 0.56 26.14 12.41
C THR A 623 1.20 24.79 12.70
N ALA A 624 1.71 24.57 13.92
CA ALA A 624 2.27 23.29 14.35
C ALA A 624 1.26 22.13 14.28
N THR A 625 -0.04 22.40 14.50
CA THR A 625 -1.08 21.35 14.43
C THR A 625 -1.48 20.96 13.02
N MET A 626 -0.99 21.64 11.98
CA MET A 626 -1.33 21.37 10.58
C MET A 626 -0.35 20.39 9.90
N GLY A 627 0.76 20.04 10.54
CA GLY A 627 1.87 19.34 9.88
C GLY A 627 1.70 17.85 9.69
N GLY A 628 0.97 17.17 10.56
CA GLY A 628 0.87 15.70 10.52
C GLY A 628 0.01 15.19 9.38
N GLY A 629 0.52 14.20 8.65
CA GLY A 629 -0.21 13.49 7.62
C GLY A 629 -1.25 12.54 8.21
N ASN A 630 -2.25 12.17 7.45
CA ASN A 630 -3.37 11.37 7.91
C ASN A 630 -3.62 10.17 7.00
N GLY A 631 -3.61 9.01 7.60
CA GLY A 631 -3.96 7.76 6.95
C GLY A 631 -2.83 7.17 6.09
N MET A 632 -3.16 6.05 5.51
CA MET A 632 -2.39 5.38 4.48
C MET A 632 -3.26 5.24 3.24
N VAL A 633 -2.68 5.42 2.07
CA VAL A 633 -3.39 5.25 0.81
C VAL A 633 -3.03 3.89 0.23
N VAL A 634 -4.02 3.12 -0.20
CA VAL A 634 -3.81 1.92 -0.99
C VAL A 634 -4.21 2.18 -2.43
N VAL A 635 -3.29 1.89 -3.36
CA VAL A 635 -3.50 1.94 -4.81
C VAL A 635 -3.55 0.50 -5.31
N TYR A 636 -4.66 0.13 -5.92
CA TYR A 636 -4.99 -1.26 -6.18
C TYR A 636 -4.39 -1.81 -7.47
N GLY A 637 -3.83 -3.03 -7.38
CA GLY A 637 -3.58 -3.92 -8.52
C GLY A 637 -2.41 -3.57 -9.44
N ILE A 638 -1.59 -2.56 -9.13
CA ILE A 638 -0.58 -2.00 -10.04
C ILE A 638 0.83 -2.59 -9.91
N ALA A 639 1.08 -3.42 -8.90
CA ALA A 639 2.38 -4.02 -8.62
C ALA A 639 2.32 -5.55 -8.63
N GLN A 640 3.39 -6.22 -9.00
CA GLN A 640 3.44 -7.67 -8.89
C GLN A 640 3.60 -8.10 -7.43
N PRO A 641 2.88 -9.16 -6.97
CA PRO A 641 2.92 -9.62 -5.59
C PRO A 641 4.33 -9.95 -5.09
N VAL A 642 4.62 -9.59 -3.84
CA VAL A 642 5.87 -9.96 -3.20
C VAL A 642 5.62 -10.72 -1.91
N GLN A 643 6.55 -11.62 -1.54
CA GLN A 643 6.46 -12.31 -0.27
C GLN A 643 6.82 -11.38 0.88
N ASN A 644 5.92 -11.22 1.83
CA ASN A 644 6.12 -10.45 3.07
C ASN A 644 6.43 -11.38 4.28
N PRO A 645 7.07 -10.87 5.38
CA PRO A 645 7.61 -9.52 5.55
C PRO A 645 8.96 -9.35 4.84
N LEU A 646 9.22 -8.16 4.28
CA LEU A 646 10.45 -7.95 3.55
C LEU A 646 11.02 -6.52 3.64
N ILE A 647 12.09 -6.33 4.42
CA ILE A 647 13.07 -5.28 4.19
C ILE A 647 14.40 -5.95 3.86
N GLY A 648 14.63 -6.27 2.61
CA GLY A 648 15.79 -7.00 2.13
C GLY A 648 15.65 -7.27 0.65
N GLN A 649 16.27 -8.35 0.20
CA GLN A 649 16.20 -8.76 -1.19
C GLN A 649 14.81 -9.32 -1.53
N VAL A 650 14.21 -8.79 -2.58
CA VAL A 650 12.85 -9.15 -3.02
C VAL A 650 12.74 -10.65 -3.32
N ARG A 651 11.65 -11.24 -2.91
CA ARG A 651 11.26 -12.62 -3.20
C ARG A 651 9.91 -12.60 -3.91
N PRO A 652 9.88 -12.84 -5.23
CA PRO A 652 8.64 -12.97 -5.97
C PRO A 652 7.76 -14.10 -5.39
N ILE A 653 6.46 -13.94 -5.44
CA ILE A 653 5.51 -15.02 -5.15
C ILE A 653 5.32 -15.77 -6.47
N ASN A 654 5.78 -17.02 -6.53
CA ASN A 654 5.64 -17.91 -7.67
C ASN A 654 4.23 -18.52 -7.70
#